data_2d77dd5e09bc1b05253dab0ee7c3d78a
#
_entry.id   2d77dd5e09bc1b05253dab0ee7c3d78a
#
_cell.length_a   1.000
_cell.length_b   1.000
_cell.length_c   1.000
_cell.angle_alpha   90.00
_cell.angle_beta   90.00
_cell.angle_gamma   90.00
#
_symmetry.space_group_name_H-M   'P 1'
#
loop_
_entity.id
_entity.type
_entity.pdbx_description
1 polymer ?
#
loop_
_entity_poly.entity_id
_entity_poly.type
_entity_poly.pdbx_seq_one_letter_code
_entity_poly.pdbx_strand_id
1 'polypeptide(L)'
;MIIATAGHIDHGKTALVRALTGTDSDRLPEEKRRGMSIDLGFAYTEMGGKRVGVVDVPGHEKFVRNMLAGVTAVDCALLVVAADDGPMPQTQEHLDILDLLNVSRGVVALTKVDRVNQTRVEEATAEIRELLDGTVLVNSPIVPVCAPEGQGIKNLTKVLINADIEDQTRNSTNNFRLAVDRSFHITGAGLVVTGHIFSGQVTLDDQLIVSPDGTQVRVRSINANDQSSEQATVGQRCALNLTGPGARREGVERGRWLVGADSYAPTQRFDARIRVLKSYDKPFVHWTPVHLHLGTQDVTARVATLEGESIECGTEGLVRITTDKPIAGWVGDRFILRDQSARRTLAGGTILDAQPPQRGRSHSERIRYLTKVDVMDPSAALGALAASRAGGVALNEFGQSWNLTPDALLSLVRDAQMDVIGSGDAQIAMDSKHWGSLRAGCVKAISDWHERHPERAGIERERLRSNLEQRVAPALLDAAIASLRIGGDIRVRGHLLGLPDHRARLGLSDQKLWERVLPHLDIDTDKPPTLPDLAKALDLDAGELRAMAERAVGAGLLAHISGNRFFTLSRLRALALIAEQVANNADEGAFTAAQYRDASGIGRNVTIELLEYFDRVGLTRRLGNVRKLRRRAEVVAAEHWAT
;
A
#
# COMPACT_ATOMS: atom_id res chain seq x y z
N MET A 1 20.85 21.62 6.62
CA MET A 1 20.19 22.50 5.62
C MET A 1 20.85 22.33 4.25
N ILE A 2 20.03 22.24 3.20
CA ILE A 2 20.48 22.25 1.80
C ILE A 2 19.89 23.47 1.11
N ILE A 3 20.75 24.28 0.50
CA ILE A 3 20.37 25.49 -0.24
C ILE A 3 20.55 25.20 -1.73
N ALA A 4 19.56 25.48 -2.58
CA ALA A 4 19.72 25.44 -4.03
C ALA A 4 19.74 26.84 -4.62
N THR A 5 20.70 27.13 -5.51
CA THR A 5 20.66 28.34 -6.32
C THR A 5 19.56 28.25 -7.37
N ALA A 6 18.97 29.38 -7.76
CA ALA A 6 18.01 29.49 -8.85
C ALA A 6 18.22 30.84 -9.55
N GLY A 7 17.84 30.98 -10.81
CA GLY A 7 17.97 32.24 -11.54
C GLY A 7 18.61 32.08 -12.92
N HIS A 8 18.67 33.17 -13.65
CA HIS A 8 19.11 33.20 -15.06
C HIS A 8 20.60 32.82 -15.25
N ILE A 9 20.94 32.40 -16.44
CA ILE A 9 22.36 32.25 -16.85
C ILE A 9 23.07 33.60 -16.65
N ASP A 10 24.37 33.59 -16.34
CA ASP A 10 25.21 34.76 -16.12
C ASP A 10 24.81 35.73 -14.99
N HIS A 11 23.79 35.40 -14.19
CA HIS A 11 23.45 36.18 -12.98
C HIS A 11 24.42 35.93 -11.80
N GLY A 12 25.45 35.11 -11.99
CA GLY A 12 26.51 34.93 -11.00
C GLY A 12 26.27 33.88 -9.94
N LYS A 13 25.41 32.85 -10.21
CA LYS A 13 25.15 31.73 -9.30
C LYS A 13 26.41 31.04 -8.81
N THR A 14 27.22 30.53 -9.74
CA THR A 14 28.47 29.81 -9.43
C THR A 14 29.50 30.71 -8.71
N ALA A 15 29.60 31.99 -9.10
CA ALA A 15 30.46 32.94 -8.40
C ALA A 15 29.98 33.19 -6.96
N LEU A 16 28.66 33.25 -6.73
CA LEU A 16 28.08 33.40 -5.41
C LEU A 16 28.30 32.15 -4.54
N VAL A 17 28.11 30.95 -5.12
CA VAL A 17 28.42 29.67 -4.42
C VAL A 17 29.89 29.64 -4.00
N ARG A 18 30.81 30.03 -4.90
CA ARG A 18 32.23 30.11 -4.58
C ARG A 18 32.53 31.11 -3.46
N ALA A 19 31.85 32.26 -3.47
CA ALA A 19 32.05 33.29 -2.41
C ALA A 19 31.52 32.83 -1.05
N LEU A 20 30.44 32.02 -1.01
CA LEU A 20 29.84 31.46 0.21
C LEU A 20 30.59 30.25 0.75
N THR A 21 31.17 29.42 -0.11
CA THR A 21 31.71 28.10 0.27
C THR A 21 33.20 27.94 0.11
N GLY A 22 33.86 28.84 -0.64
CA GLY A 22 35.26 28.72 -1.06
C GLY A 22 35.53 27.65 -2.14
N THR A 23 34.48 26.93 -2.60
CA THR A 23 34.58 25.82 -3.55
C THR A 23 34.03 26.22 -4.91
N ASP A 24 34.76 25.90 -5.97
CA ASP A 24 34.27 26.01 -7.33
C ASP A 24 33.37 24.81 -7.68
N SER A 25 32.08 25.07 -7.92
CA SER A 25 31.07 24.05 -8.23
C SER A 25 31.19 23.50 -9.67
N ASP A 26 31.80 24.24 -10.59
CA ASP A 26 31.99 23.80 -11.97
C ASP A 26 33.16 22.78 -12.09
N ARG A 27 32.80 21.52 -12.29
CA ARG A 27 33.77 20.39 -12.34
C ARG A 27 34.10 19.93 -13.73
N LEU A 28 33.15 20.08 -14.66
CA LEU A 28 33.34 19.58 -16.04
C LEU A 28 34.24 20.52 -16.83
N PRO A 29 35.21 19.99 -17.62
CA PRO A 29 36.03 20.81 -18.50
C PRO A 29 35.19 21.67 -19.45
N GLU A 30 34.01 21.18 -19.84
CA GLU A 30 33.11 21.87 -20.73
C GLU A 30 32.42 23.07 -20.05
N GLU A 31 32.07 22.96 -18.77
CA GLU A 31 31.55 24.06 -17.96
C GLU A 31 32.56 25.21 -17.90
N LYS A 32 33.82 24.88 -17.59
CA LYS A 32 34.89 25.87 -17.52
C LYS A 32 35.19 26.54 -18.87
N ARG A 33 35.06 25.78 -19.97
CA ARG A 33 35.26 26.29 -21.31
C ARG A 33 34.14 27.21 -21.78
N ARG A 34 32.90 26.88 -21.42
CA ARG A 34 31.69 27.61 -21.82
C ARG A 34 31.32 28.72 -20.85
N GLY A 35 31.86 28.72 -19.62
CA GLY A 35 31.51 29.66 -18.55
C GLY A 35 30.11 29.47 -18.02
N MET A 36 29.50 28.26 -18.18
CA MET A 36 28.16 27.97 -17.73
C MET A 36 28.09 26.57 -17.12
N SER A 37 27.32 26.41 -16.03
CA SER A 37 27.05 25.13 -15.40
C SER A 37 26.13 24.26 -16.27
N ILE A 38 26.47 23.00 -16.46
CA ILE A 38 25.73 22.01 -17.27
C ILE A 38 25.02 20.99 -16.35
N ASP A 39 25.70 20.51 -15.32
CA ASP A 39 25.18 19.56 -14.34
C ASP A 39 25.12 20.21 -12.95
N LEU A 40 24.55 19.50 -11.98
CA LEU A 40 24.48 19.96 -10.60
C LEU A 40 25.87 20.11 -9.98
N GLY A 41 26.19 21.28 -9.46
CA GLY A 41 27.36 21.52 -8.62
C GLY A 41 27.01 21.30 -7.14
N PHE A 42 27.93 20.74 -6.37
CA PHE A 42 27.73 20.55 -4.92
C PHE A 42 28.90 21.12 -4.16
N ALA A 43 28.62 21.97 -3.21
CA ALA A 43 29.61 22.55 -2.31
C ALA A 43 29.11 22.49 -0.86
N TYR A 44 30.01 22.43 0.09
CA TYR A 44 29.68 22.37 1.51
C TYR A 44 30.45 23.44 2.27
N THR A 45 29.78 24.05 3.25
CA THR A 45 30.41 25.07 4.11
C THR A 45 29.82 24.97 5.53
N GLU A 46 30.45 25.62 6.48
CA GLU A 46 29.91 25.79 7.83
C GLU A 46 29.25 27.15 7.97
N MET A 47 27.97 27.16 8.36
CA MET A 47 27.21 28.36 8.64
C MET A 47 26.54 28.23 10.02
N GLY A 48 26.82 29.17 10.94
CA GLY A 48 26.22 29.14 12.28
C GLY A 48 26.52 27.87 13.10
N GLY A 49 27.69 27.24 12.89
CA GLY A 49 28.08 25.99 13.55
C GLY A 49 27.40 24.73 12.99
N LYS A 50 26.65 24.86 11.90
CA LYS A 50 26.02 23.74 11.19
C LYS A 50 26.65 23.56 9.81
N ARG A 51 26.77 22.32 9.36
CA ARG A 51 27.22 22.02 8.00
C ARG A 51 26.07 22.21 7.01
N VAL A 52 26.26 23.06 6.04
CA VAL A 52 25.27 23.44 5.01
C VAL A 52 25.77 22.97 3.64
N GLY A 53 24.90 22.26 2.92
CA GLY A 53 25.11 21.90 1.53
C GLY A 53 24.54 22.99 0.60
N VAL A 54 25.29 23.36 -0.42
CA VAL A 54 24.85 24.28 -1.47
C VAL A 54 24.85 23.53 -2.79
N VAL A 55 23.70 23.52 -3.45
CA VAL A 55 23.49 22.93 -4.77
C VAL A 55 23.47 24.06 -5.79
N ASP A 56 24.49 24.10 -6.64
CA ASP A 56 24.55 25.03 -7.77
C ASP A 56 23.83 24.42 -8.97
N VAL A 57 22.70 25.00 -9.36
CA VAL A 57 21.91 24.48 -10.47
C VAL A 57 22.20 25.23 -11.77
N PRO A 58 22.19 24.50 -12.92
CA PRO A 58 22.37 25.14 -14.22
C PRO A 58 21.25 26.14 -14.51
N GLY A 59 21.58 27.31 -15.06
CA GLY A 59 20.62 28.36 -15.38
C GLY A 59 19.96 28.23 -16.75
N HIS A 60 20.50 27.43 -17.65
CA HIS A 60 20.04 27.37 -19.04
C HIS A 60 18.83 26.42 -19.20
N GLU A 61 17.82 26.83 -20.00
CA GLU A 61 16.58 26.08 -20.27
C GLU A 61 16.79 24.61 -20.68
N LYS A 62 17.85 24.30 -21.42
CA LYS A 62 18.21 22.92 -21.83
C LYS A 62 18.54 22.01 -20.64
N PHE A 63 18.90 22.58 -19.50
CA PHE A 63 19.33 21.84 -18.31
C PHE A 63 18.32 21.87 -17.16
N VAL A 64 17.08 22.34 -17.40
CA VAL A 64 16.00 22.35 -16.39
C VAL A 64 15.76 20.96 -15.79
N ARG A 65 15.93 19.87 -16.54
CA ARG A 65 15.90 18.51 -16.00
C ARG A 65 16.94 18.29 -14.89
N ASN A 66 18.16 18.86 -15.04
CA ASN A 66 19.19 18.78 -14.02
C ASN A 66 18.82 19.66 -12.82
N MET A 67 18.32 20.85 -13.08
CA MET A 67 17.81 21.76 -12.05
C MET A 67 16.73 21.10 -11.20
N LEU A 68 15.72 20.48 -11.82
CA LEU A 68 14.64 19.79 -11.12
C LEU A 68 15.16 18.72 -10.15
N ALA A 69 16.12 17.91 -10.59
CA ALA A 69 16.71 16.91 -9.71
C ALA A 69 17.49 17.50 -8.51
N GLY A 70 17.94 18.73 -8.63
CA GLY A 70 18.66 19.44 -7.56
C GLY A 70 17.75 20.14 -6.57
N VAL A 71 16.54 20.58 -7.00
CA VAL A 71 15.65 21.41 -6.16
C VAL A 71 14.53 20.65 -5.44
N THR A 72 14.30 19.38 -5.78
CA THR A 72 13.20 18.59 -5.18
C THR A 72 13.39 18.24 -3.71
N ALA A 73 14.59 18.37 -3.16
CA ALA A 73 14.91 18.04 -1.77
C ALA A 73 15.63 19.18 -1.03
N VAL A 74 15.43 20.42 -1.44
CA VAL A 74 16.08 21.57 -0.82
C VAL A 74 15.24 22.18 0.30
N ASP A 75 15.93 22.79 1.25
CA ASP A 75 15.35 23.45 2.40
C ASP A 75 15.10 24.93 2.16
N CYS A 76 15.97 25.55 1.35
CA CYS A 76 15.95 26.98 1.10
C CYS A 76 16.37 27.27 -0.34
N ALA A 77 15.62 28.09 -1.03
CA ALA A 77 15.97 28.59 -2.36
C ALA A 77 16.84 29.86 -2.23
N LEU A 78 17.94 29.91 -2.97
CA LEU A 78 18.73 31.11 -3.16
C LEU A 78 18.51 31.62 -4.59
N LEU A 79 17.51 32.51 -4.74
CA LEU A 79 17.18 33.11 -6.02
C LEU A 79 18.20 34.21 -6.35
N VAL A 80 18.92 34.05 -7.46
CA VAL A 80 20.01 34.95 -7.87
C VAL A 80 19.56 35.81 -9.04
N VAL A 81 19.54 37.12 -8.85
CA VAL A 81 19.17 38.09 -9.87
C VAL A 81 20.26 39.14 -9.98
N ALA A 82 20.70 39.45 -11.18
CA ALA A 82 21.70 40.47 -11.42
C ALA A 82 21.07 41.87 -11.47
N ALA A 83 21.67 42.86 -10.81
CA ALA A 83 21.10 44.22 -10.71
C ALA A 83 21.12 44.94 -12.06
N ASP A 84 22.11 44.62 -12.94
CA ASP A 84 22.19 45.19 -14.28
C ASP A 84 21.05 44.73 -15.19
N ASP A 85 20.70 43.44 -15.15
CA ASP A 85 19.69 42.87 -16.02
C ASP A 85 18.27 42.89 -15.42
N GLY A 86 18.14 42.75 -14.08
CA GLY A 86 16.85 42.50 -13.41
C GLY A 86 16.32 41.09 -13.58
N PRO A 87 15.04 40.80 -13.28
CA PRO A 87 14.42 39.51 -13.52
C PRO A 87 14.37 39.18 -15.01
N MET A 88 14.80 37.94 -15.37
CA MET A 88 14.89 37.46 -16.73
C MET A 88 13.97 36.21 -16.91
N PRO A 89 13.63 35.78 -18.15
CA PRO A 89 12.66 34.69 -18.36
C PRO A 89 12.99 33.39 -17.63
N GLN A 90 14.28 33.03 -17.52
CA GLN A 90 14.68 31.83 -16.77
C GLN A 90 14.56 32.02 -15.26
N THR A 91 14.62 33.26 -14.76
CA THR A 91 14.32 33.56 -13.35
C THR A 91 12.86 33.25 -13.03
N GLN A 92 11.94 33.64 -13.93
CA GLN A 92 10.53 33.30 -13.83
C GLN A 92 10.31 31.78 -13.88
N GLU A 93 10.89 31.05 -14.84
CA GLU A 93 10.73 29.59 -14.92
C GLU A 93 11.24 28.88 -13.67
N HIS A 94 12.38 29.31 -13.13
CA HIS A 94 12.92 28.75 -11.88
C HIS A 94 12.01 29.07 -10.69
N LEU A 95 11.44 30.28 -10.61
CA LEU A 95 10.49 30.66 -9.57
C LEU A 95 9.20 29.86 -9.68
N ASP A 96 8.65 29.68 -10.88
CA ASP A 96 7.47 28.86 -11.12
C ASP A 96 7.67 27.42 -10.62
N ILE A 97 8.85 26.83 -10.86
CA ILE A 97 9.20 25.50 -10.39
C ILE A 97 9.30 25.45 -8.86
N LEU A 98 9.97 26.42 -8.23
CA LEU A 98 10.08 26.51 -6.77
C LEU A 98 8.71 26.66 -6.12
N ASP A 99 7.84 27.45 -6.72
CA ASP A 99 6.48 27.69 -6.27
C ASP A 99 5.60 26.43 -6.40
N LEU A 100 5.67 25.71 -7.51
CA LEU A 100 4.97 24.43 -7.71
C LEU A 100 5.48 23.33 -6.76
N LEU A 101 6.78 23.31 -6.46
CA LEU A 101 7.39 22.40 -5.49
C LEU A 101 7.14 22.84 -4.03
N ASN A 102 6.52 24.04 -3.82
CA ASN A 102 6.25 24.64 -2.51
C ASN A 102 7.52 24.84 -1.67
N VAL A 103 8.61 25.24 -2.30
CA VAL A 103 9.82 25.66 -1.57
C VAL A 103 9.56 27.04 -0.99
N SER A 104 8.97 27.07 0.20
CA SER A 104 8.47 28.31 0.83
C SER A 104 9.54 29.14 1.55
N ARG A 105 10.73 28.60 1.70
CA ARG A 105 11.87 29.30 2.30
C ARG A 105 12.80 29.75 1.20
N GLY A 106 13.14 31.03 1.19
CA GLY A 106 14.06 31.55 0.19
C GLY A 106 14.69 32.88 0.60
N VAL A 107 15.81 33.16 -0.05
CA VAL A 107 16.52 34.43 0.00
C VAL A 107 16.83 34.85 -1.43
N VAL A 108 16.66 36.11 -1.75
CA VAL A 108 17.07 36.65 -3.04
C VAL A 108 18.43 37.34 -2.90
N ALA A 109 19.39 36.93 -3.69
CA ALA A 109 20.68 37.61 -3.83
C ALA A 109 20.63 38.53 -5.05
N LEU A 110 20.63 39.82 -4.83
CA LEU A 110 20.76 40.81 -5.90
C LEU A 110 22.25 41.04 -6.17
N THR A 111 22.75 40.39 -7.23
CA THR A 111 24.18 40.35 -7.57
C THR A 111 24.60 41.51 -8.47
N LYS A 112 25.91 41.67 -8.73
CA LYS A 112 26.52 42.66 -9.59
C LYS A 112 26.18 44.11 -9.24
N VAL A 113 25.95 44.39 -7.95
CA VAL A 113 25.59 45.76 -7.49
C VAL A 113 26.73 46.78 -7.69
N ASP A 114 27.94 46.29 -7.88
CA ASP A 114 29.14 47.06 -8.25
C ASP A 114 29.07 47.67 -9.66
N ARG A 115 28.21 47.13 -10.54
CA ARG A 115 28.09 47.54 -11.94
C ARG A 115 27.04 48.63 -12.19
N VAL A 116 26.25 48.95 -11.20
CA VAL A 116 25.09 49.83 -11.34
C VAL A 116 25.05 50.89 -10.23
N ASN A 117 24.30 51.96 -10.46
CA ASN A 117 24.08 52.97 -9.44
C ASN A 117 22.98 52.57 -8.46
N GLN A 118 22.85 53.33 -7.36
CA GLN A 118 21.86 53.03 -6.30
C GLN A 118 20.42 53.04 -6.81
N THR A 119 20.08 53.91 -7.74
CA THR A 119 18.72 53.99 -8.34
C THR A 119 18.37 52.68 -9.04
N ARG A 120 19.31 52.10 -9.82
CA ARG A 120 19.07 50.81 -10.49
C ARG A 120 18.93 49.64 -9.51
N VAL A 121 19.66 49.70 -8.39
CA VAL A 121 19.48 48.69 -7.29
C VAL A 121 18.07 48.74 -6.73
N GLU A 122 17.52 49.96 -6.53
CA GLU A 122 16.16 50.17 -6.03
C GLU A 122 15.10 49.70 -7.05
N GLU A 123 15.28 50.02 -8.34
CA GLU A 123 14.42 49.59 -9.43
C GLU A 123 14.41 48.05 -9.53
N ALA A 124 15.59 47.39 -9.58
CA ALA A 124 15.70 45.94 -9.64
C ALA A 124 15.08 45.27 -8.40
N THR A 125 15.19 45.89 -7.23
CA THR A 125 14.53 45.42 -6.01
C THR A 125 13.00 45.47 -6.14
N ALA A 126 12.45 46.53 -6.74
CA ALA A 126 11.00 46.66 -6.99
C ALA A 126 10.53 45.62 -8.03
N GLU A 127 11.25 45.47 -9.13
CA GLU A 127 10.99 44.42 -10.14
C GLU A 127 10.96 43.01 -9.52
N ILE A 128 11.90 42.70 -8.62
CA ILE A 128 11.95 41.41 -7.90
C ILE A 128 10.74 41.26 -6.98
N ARG A 129 10.33 42.31 -6.27
CA ARG A 129 9.12 42.27 -5.41
C ARG A 129 7.86 41.98 -6.21
N GLU A 130 7.71 42.61 -7.37
CA GLU A 130 6.62 42.34 -8.30
C GLU A 130 6.65 40.89 -8.81
N LEU A 131 7.85 40.39 -9.17
CA LEU A 131 8.04 39.01 -9.58
C LEU A 131 7.64 37.99 -8.50
N LEU A 132 7.94 38.26 -7.23
CA LEU A 132 7.64 37.35 -6.11
C LEU A 132 6.17 37.42 -5.67
N ASP A 133 5.42 38.43 -6.08
CA ASP A 133 4.01 38.58 -5.67
C ASP A 133 3.15 37.37 -6.07
N GLY A 134 2.34 36.90 -5.14
CA GLY A 134 1.49 35.72 -5.33
C GLY A 134 2.22 34.41 -5.40
N THR A 135 3.52 34.33 -5.09
CA THR A 135 4.31 33.08 -4.99
C THR A 135 4.60 32.73 -3.53
N VAL A 136 5.06 31.49 -3.30
CA VAL A 136 5.49 31.02 -1.96
C VAL A 136 6.70 31.81 -1.40
N LEU A 137 7.43 32.55 -2.23
CA LEU A 137 8.61 33.35 -1.87
C LEU A 137 8.31 34.84 -1.69
N VAL A 138 7.06 35.28 -1.64
CA VAL A 138 6.65 36.70 -1.55
C VAL A 138 7.34 37.46 -0.41
N ASN A 139 7.58 36.82 0.73
CA ASN A 139 8.22 37.43 1.90
C ASN A 139 9.75 37.22 1.95
N SER A 140 10.37 36.70 0.89
CA SER A 140 11.81 36.45 0.88
C SER A 140 12.62 37.74 1.03
N PRO A 141 13.63 37.80 1.90
CA PRO A 141 14.53 38.93 2.00
C PRO A 141 15.38 39.07 0.74
N ILE A 142 15.59 40.29 0.28
CA ILE A 142 16.47 40.64 -0.84
C ILE A 142 17.77 41.24 -0.28
N VAL A 143 18.89 40.59 -0.63
CA VAL A 143 20.22 40.98 -0.12
C VAL A 143 21.10 41.43 -1.29
N PRO A 144 21.52 42.70 -1.37
CA PRO A 144 22.48 43.18 -2.37
C PRO A 144 23.86 42.61 -2.09
N VAL A 145 24.51 42.09 -3.14
CA VAL A 145 25.85 41.44 -3.05
C VAL A 145 26.73 41.71 -4.26
N CYS A 146 28.04 41.85 -4.02
CA CYS A 146 29.07 41.72 -5.02
C CYS A 146 29.97 40.54 -4.66
N ALA A 147 29.77 39.39 -5.32
CA ALA A 147 30.48 38.16 -5.01
C ALA A 147 32.00 38.25 -5.20
N PRO A 148 32.55 38.85 -6.29
CA PRO A 148 34.01 38.99 -6.48
C PRO A 148 34.70 39.82 -5.39
N GLU A 149 34.02 40.85 -4.86
CA GLU A 149 34.60 41.73 -3.82
C GLU A 149 34.23 41.31 -2.40
N GLY A 150 33.39 40.29 -2.26
CA GLY A 150 32.90 39.80 -0.95
C GLY A 150 31.91 40.74 -0.27
N GLN A 151 31.47 41.84 -0.96
CA GLN A 151 30.49 42.77 -0.42
C GLN A 151 29.13 42.09 -0.23
N GLY A 152 28.49 42.30 0.94
CA GLY A 152 27.17 41.75 1.24
C GLY A 152 27.18 40.26 1.61
N ILE A 153 28.26 39.46 1.37
CA ILE A 153 28.33 38.01 1.61
C ILE A 153 28.08 37.66 3.10
N LYS A 154 28.69 38.41 4.02
CA LYS A 154 28.46 38.21 5.47
C LYS A 154 27.01 38.42 5.88
N ASN A 155 26.35 39.42 5.27
CA ASN A 155 24.93 39.66 5.53
C ASN A 155 24.05 38.54 4.93
N LEU A 156 24.32 38.13 3.70
CA LEU A 156 23.65 37.00 3.03
C LEU A 156 23.76 35.75 3.88
N THR A 157 24.97 35.43 4.39
CA THR A 157 25.16 34.26 5.27
C THR A 157 24.32 34.35 6.54
N LYS A 158 24.21 35.53 7.18
CA LYS A 158 23.35 35.69 8.36
C LYS A 158 21.89 35.47 8.04
N VAL A 159 21.40 35.99 6.90
CA VAL A 159 20.01 35.84 6.47
C VAL A 159 19.71 34.37 6.15
N LEU A 160 20.64 33.64 5.51
CA LEU A 160 20.50 32.20 5.25
C LEU A 160 20.47 31.38 6.52
N ILE A 161 21.29 31.71 7.55
CA ILE A 161 21.25 31.05 8.85
C ILE A 161 19.89 31.26 9.52
N ASN A 162 19.34 32.47 9.45
CA ASN A 162 18.03 32.78 10.03
C ASN A 162 16.87 32.08 9.29
N ALA A 163 17.06 31.70 8.02
CA ALA A 163 16.10 30.91 7.27
C ALA A 163 16.15 29.42 7.62
N ASP A 164 17.21 28.96 8.35
CA ASP A 164 17.34 27.59 8.83
C ASP A 164 16.52 27.39 10.14
N ILE A 165 15.22 27.53 10.05
CA ILE A 165 14.33 27.16 11.13
C ILE A 165 14.27 25.62 11.13
N GLU A 166 14.46 24.99 12.30
CA GLU A 166 14.35 23.54 12.43
C GLU A 166 12.98 23.08 11.90
N ASP A 167 13.03 22.33 10.83
CA ASP A 167 11.83 21.74 10.25
C ASP A 167 11.42 20.52 11.06
N GLN A 168 10.56 20.71 12.06
CA GLN A 168 9.98 19.64 12.86
C GLN A 168 9.11 18.68 12.07
N THR A 169 8.81 19.00 10.81
CA THR A 169 8.00 18.14 9.93
C THR A 169 8.80 17.03 9.24
N ARG A 170 10.14 17.05 9.36
CA ARG A 170 10.98 15.98 8.78
C ARG A 170 10.89 14.72 9.61
N ASN A 171 10.15 13.74 9.10
CA ASN A 171 9.95 12.46 9.73
C ASN A 171 11.20 11.57 9.62
N SER A 172 12.08 11.62 10.62
CA SER A 172 13.16 10.63 10.80
C SER A 172 12.63 9.24 11.15
N THR A 173 11.36 9.14 11.56
CA THR A 173 10.71 7.88 11.97
C THR A 173 10.04 7.12 10.83
N ASN A 174 9.95 7.73 9.63
CA ASN A 174 9.43 7.05 8.45
C ASN A 174 10.48 6.11 7.85
N ASN A 175 10.05 5.24 6.91
CA ASN A 175 10.99 4.38 6.19
C ASN A 175 11.99 5.19 5.37
N PHE A 176 13.19 4.62 5.21
CA PHE A 176 14.26 5.24 4.45
C PHE A 176 13.91 5.37 2.96
N ARG A 177 14.15 6.59 2.40
CA ARG A 177 14.03 6.87 0.97
C ARG A 177 15.12 7.84 0.53
N LEU A 178 15.90 7.45 -0.48
CA LEU A 178 16.94 8.28 -1.10
C LEU A 178 16.72 8.33 -2.62
N ALA A 179 16.64 9.53 -3.19
CA ALA A 179 16.58 9.74 -4.62
C ALA A 179 18.01 9.82 -5.19
N VAL A 180 18.36 8.90 -6.09
CA VAL A 180 19.71 8.82 -6.70
C VAL A 180 19.90 9.94 -7.71
N ASP A 181 20.83 10.85 -7.46
CA ASP A 181 21.21 11.94 -8.37
C ASP A 181 22.42 11.59 -9.24
N ARG A 182 23.33 10.75 -8.76
CA ARG A 182 24.48 10.23 -9.50
C ARG A 182 24.80 8.79 -9.14
N SER A 183 25.36 8.07 -10.10
CA SER A 183 25.86 6.72 -9.94
C SER A 183 27.18 6.56 -10.68
N PHE A 184 28.19 6.01 -10.02
CA PHE A 184 29.52 5.82 -10.62
C PHE A 184 30.26 4.65 -9.98
N HIS A 185 31.20 4.08 -10.72
CA HIS A 185 32.08 3.01 -10.23
C HIS A 185 33.44 3.58 -9.87
N ILE A 186 33.88 3.27 -8.66
CA ILE A 186 35.22 3.60 -8.16
C ILE A 186 36.04 2.32 -8.14
N THR A 187 37.22 2.35 -8.80
CA THR A 187 38.16 1.23 -8.80
C THR A 187 38.52 0.85 -7.36
N GLY A 188 38.31 -0.42 -7.01
CA GLY A 188 38.55 -0.95 -5.66
C GLY A 188 37.39 -0.76 -4.66
N ALA A 189 36.52 0.24 -4.84
CA ALA A 189 35.35 0.45 -3.97
C ALA A 189 34.06 -0.13 -4.55
N GLY A 190 33.92 -0.21 -5.88
CA GLY A 190 32.71 -0.71 -6.54
C GLY A 190 31.70 0.39 -6.85
N LEU A 191 30.42 0.06 -6.78
CA LEU A 191 29.33 0.99 -7.08
C LEU A 191 29.14 1.99 -5.96
N VAL A 192 29.17 3.27 -6.28
CA VAL A 192 28.83 4.38 -5.38
C VAL A 192 27.70 5.17 -6.01
N VAL A 193 26.67 5.42 -5.23
CA VAL A 193 25.57 6.30 -5.61
C VAL A 193 25.51 7.50 -4.68
N THR A 194 25.09 8.63 -5.21
CA THR A 194 24.83 9.81 -4.38
C THR A 194 23.38 10.23 -4.52
N GLY A 195 22.85 10.87 -3.47
CA GLY A 195 21.47 11.34 -3.49
C GLY A 195 21.07 12.03 -2.20
N HIS A 196 19.87 12.60 -2.21
CA HIS A 196 19.25 13.23 -1.06
C HIS A 196 18.34 12.24 -0.32
N ILE A 197 18.40 12.25 1.02
CA ILE A 197 17.51 11.47 1.87
C ILE A 197 16.23 12.25 2.10
N PHE A 198 15.12 11.73 1.58
CA PHE A 198 13.79 12.34 1.69
C PHE A 198 13.09 11.98 3.00
N SER A 199 13.38 10.80 3.55
CA SER A 199 12.81 10.34 4.82
C SER A 199 13.67 9.25 5.46
N GLY A 200 13.47 9.04 6.76
CA GLY A 200 14.13 7.99 7.52
C GLY A 200 15.62 8.19 7.70
N GLN A 201 16.28 7.09 7.98
CA GLN A 201 17.73 7.00 8.18
C GLN A 201 18.30 5.73 7.56
N VAL A 202 19.58 5.73 7.27
CA VAL A 202 20.33 4.57 6.78
C VAL A 202 21.58 4.36 7.61
N THR A 203 21.91 3.11 7.90
CA THR A 203 23.11 2.68 8.64
C THR A 203 23.95 1.71 7.82
N LEU A 204 25.16 1.44 8.30
CA LEU A 204 26.01 0.41 7.69
C LEU A 204 25.28 -0.94 7.72
N ASP A 205 25.51 -1.74 6.68
CA ASP A 205 24.94 -3.07 6.48
C ASP A 205 23.43 -3.13 6.21
N ASP A 206 22.74 -2.00 6.19
CA ASP A 206 21.32 -1.96 5.82
C ASP A 206 21.08 -2.58 4.45
N GLN A 207 20.00 -3.37 4.37
CA GLN A 207 19.50 -3.93 3.11
C GLN A 207 18.43 -3.01 2.55
N LEU A 208 18.68 -2.52 1.35
CA LEU A 208 17.79 -1.61 0.64
C LEU A 208 17.32 -2.23 -0.67
N ILE A 209 16.22 -1.71 -1.18
CA ILE A 209 15.66 -2.10 -2.48
C ILE A 209 15.83 -0.94 -3.47
N VAL A 210 16.30 -1.26 -4.66
CA VAL A 210 16.33 -0.32 -5.79
C VAL A 210 14.94 -0.24 -6.40
N SER A 211 14.25 0.87 -6.23
CA SER A 211 12.92 1.09 -6.78
C SER A 211 13.00 1.89 -8.08
N PRO A 212 12.23 1.53 -9.13
CA PRO A 212 11.15 0.54 -9.14
C PRO A 212 11.57 -0.90 -9.46
N ASP A 213 12.86 -1.20 -9.67
CA ASP A 213 13.35 -2.45 -10.26
C ASP A 213 13.25 -3.67 -9.31
N GLY A 214 13.15 -3.45 -7.98
CA GLY A 214 12.99 -4.51 -6.99
C GLY A 214 14.29 -5.25 -6.61
N THR A 215 15.44 -4.81 -7.12
CA THR A 215 16.71 -5.47 -6.82
C THR A 215 17.26 -5.05 -5.47
N GLN A 216 17.82 -6.01 -4.72
CA GLN A 216 18.37 -5.76 -3.40
C GLN A 216 19.84 -5.32 -3.46
N VAL A 217 20.18 -4.37 -2.61
CA VAL A 217 21.53 -3.87 -2.38
C VAL A 217 21.80 -3.76 -0.88
N ARG A 218 23.08 -3.81 -0.50
CA ARG A 218 23.51 -3.64 0.89
C ARG A 218 24.48 -2.45 0.97
N VAL A 219 24.33 -1.65 2.00
CA VAL A 219 25.18 -0.48 2.28
C VAL A 219 26.51 -0.92 2.90
N ARG A 220 27.62 -0.63 2.24
CA ARG A 220 28.97 -0.97 2.72
C ARG A 220 29.67 0.19 3.43
N SER A 221 29.47 1.40 2.95
CA SER A 221 29.99 2.61 3.58
C SER A 221 29.12 3.81 3.26
N ILE A 222 29.13 4.79 4.16
CA ILE A 222 28.35 6.01 4.08
C ILE A 222 29.28 7.20 4.15
N ASN A 223 29.07 8.18 3.27
CA ASN A 223 29.67 9.50 3.36
C ASN A 223 28.53 10.54 3.35
N ALA A 224 28.29 11.19 4.47
CA ALA A 224 27.20 12.16 4.64
C ALA A 224 27.77 13.58 4.62
N ASN A 225 27.24 14.45 3.76
CA ASN A 225 27.70 15.84 3.63
C ASN A 225 29.24 15.96 3.47
N ASP A 226 29.82 15.07 2.66
CA ASP A 226 31.27 14.99 2.39
C ASP A 226 32.13 14.57 3.60
N GLN A 227 31.55 13.83 4.54
CA GLN A 227 32.27 13.24 5.68
C GLN A 227 31.89 11.78 5.85
N SER A 228 32.89 10.93 6.21
CA SER A 228 32.64 9.53 6.53
C SER A 228 31.75 9.43 7.78
N SER A 229 30.75 8.58 7.73
CA SER A 229 29.76 8.41 8.80
C SER A 229 29.28 6.97 8.88
N GLU A 230 28.83 6.56 10.06
CA GLU A 230 28.18 5.26 10.26
C GLU A 230 26.67 5.30 9.92
N GLN A 231 26.10 6.51 9.88
CA GLN A 231 24.70 6.72 9.56
C GLN A 231 24.49 8.01 8.77
N ALA A 232 23.36 8.07 8.02
CA ALA A 232 22.87 9.28 7.40
C ALA A 232 21.34 9.38 7.56
N THR A 233 20.82 10.60 7.71
CA THR A 233 19.43 10.87 8.07
C THR A 233 18.77 11.82 7.07
N VAL A 234 17.44 11.91 7.16
CA VAL A 234 16.61 12.82 6.37
C VAL A 234 17.19 14.22 6.31
N GLY A 235 17.15 14.84 5.12
CA GLY A 235 17.68 16.18 4.87
C GLY A 235 19.19 16.24 4.61
N GLN A 236 19.88 15.12 4.64
CA GLN A 236 21.29 15.05 4.23
C GLN A 236 21.41 14.57 2.79
N ARG A 237 22.42 15.06 2.10
CA ARG A 237 22.90 14.42 0.88
C ARG A 237 24.03 13.48 1.23
N CYS A 238 23.94 12.24 0.80
CA CYS A 238 24.98 11.25 1.09
C CYS A 238 25.46 10.50 -0.15
N ALA A 239 26.65 9.92 -0.04
CA ALA A 239 27.18 8.92 -0.94
C ALA A 239 27.14 7.56 -0.24
N LEU A 240 26.53 6.57 -0.87
CA LEU A 240 26.43 5.20 -0.40
C LEU A 240 27.25 4.28 -1.30
N ASN A 241 28.19 3.56 -0.73
CA ASN A 241 28.84 2.44 -1.42
C ASN A 241 27.93 1.21 -1.28
N LEU A 242 27.58 0.61 -2.41
CA LEU A 242 26.61 -0.46 -2.47
C LEU A 242 27.26 -1.77 -2.92
N THR A 243 26.77 -2.88 -2.33
CA THR A 243 27.13 -4.26 -2.67
C THR A 243 25.87 -5.10 -2.88
N GLY A 244 26.04 -6.29 -3.41
CA GLY A 244 24.94 -7.25 -3.62
C GLY A 244 24.48 -7.35 -5.08
N PRO A 245 23.40 -8.12 -5.33
CA PRO A 245 22.96 -8.43 -6.70
C PRO A 245 22.57 -7.19 -7.54
N GLY A 246 22.01 -6.16 -6.91
CA GLY A 246 21.63 -4.90 -7.57
C GLY A 246 22.79 -3.92 -7.75
N ALA A 247 23.95 -4.14 -7.12
CA ALA A 247 25.10 -3.25 -7.19
C ALA A 247 25.97 -3.50 -8.45
N ARG A 248 25.35 -3.81 -9.60
CA ARG A 248 26.03 -3.98 -10.89
C ARG A 248 26.13 -2.63 -11.59
N ARG A 249 27.03 -2.56 -12.60
CA ARG A 249 27.37 -1.30 -13.30
C ARG A 249 26.14 -0.57 -13.89
N GLU A 250 25.11 -1.30 -14.29
CA GLU A 250 23.87 -0.79 -14.89
C GLU A 250 22.67 -0.93 -13.95
N GLY A 251 22.91 -1.32 -12.69
CA GLY A 251 21.84 -1.69 -11.75
C GLY A 251 21.20 -0.51 -11.04
N VAL A 252 21.93 0.58 -10.79
CA VAL A 252 21.41 1.77 -10.10
C VAL A 252 21.83 3.02 -10.84
N GLU A 253 20.90 3.63 -11.54
CA GLU A 253 21.13 4.85 -12.31
C GLU A 253 20.43 6.05 -11.65
N ARG A 254 20.76 7.27 -12.12
CA ARG A 254 19.99 8.48 -11.81
C ARG A 254 18.51 8.27 -12.15
N GLY A 255 17.64 8.68 -11.25
CA GLY A 255 16.20 8.46 -11.35
C GLY A 255 15.71 7.20 -10.63
N ARG A 256 16.62 6.39 -10.06
CA ARG A 256 16.25 5.31 -9.16
C ARG A 256 16.15 5.82 -7.72
N TRP A 257 15.44 5.07 -6.91
CA TRP A 257 15.35 5.30 -5.47
C TRP A 257 15.93 4.12 -4.72
N LEU A 258 16.62 4.40 -3.63
CA LEU A 258 16.95 3.40 -2.63
C LEU A 258 15.96 3.52 -1.47
N VAL A 259 15.29 2.42 -1.16
CA VAL A 259 14.21 2.42 -0.17
C VAL A 259 14.32 1.24 0.80
N GLY A 260 13.77 1.41 1.99
CA GLY A 260 13.53 0.28 2.90
C GLY A 260 12.49 -0.68 2.31
N ALA A 261 12.51 -1.95 2.75
CA ALA A 261 11.61 -2.99 2.23
C ALA A 261 10.13 -2.60 2.37
N ASP A 262 9.75 -2.02 3.51
CA ASP A 262 8.38 -1.63 3.81
C ASP A 262 7.89 -0.42 2.99
N SER A 263 8.78 0.27 2.30
CA SER A 263 8.48 1.41 1.39
C SER A 263 8.41 1.00 -0.08
N TYR A 264 8.76 -0.23 -0.42
CA TYR A 264 8.84 -0.66 -1.81
C TYR A 264 7.44 -0.93 -2.37
N ALA A 265 6.91 0.01 -3.13
CA ALA A 265 5.61 -0.09 -3.78
C ALA A 265 5.61 0.67 -5.13
N PRO A 266 6.28 0.15 -6.17
CA PRO A 266 6.31 0.81 -7.48
C PRO A 266 4.92 0.87 -8.09
N THR A 267 4.63 1.99 -8.75
CA THR A 267 3.33 2.22 -9.39
C THR A 267 3.49 2.75 -10.82
N GLN A 268 2.51 2.48 -11.67
CA GLN A 268 2.39 3.12 -12.99
C GLN A 268 1.24 4.12 -13.03
N ARG A 269 0.61 4.38 -11.88
CA ARG A 269 -0.58 5.20 -11.85
C ARG A 269 -0.79 5.74 -10.44
N PHE A 270 -1.10 7.02 -10.34
CA PHE A 270 -1.43 7.67 -9.07
C PHE A 270 -2.46 8.78 -9.27
N ASP A 271 -3.18 9.11 -8.21
CA ASP A 271 -4.09 10.26 -8.20
C ASP A 271 -3.41 11.43 -7.49
N ALA A 272 -3.61 12.62 -8.02
CA ALA A 272 -2.91 13.83 -7.57
C ALA A 272 -3.80 15.07 -7.67
N ARG A 273 -3.42 16.11 -6.93
CA ARG A 273 -3.87 17.48 -7.14
C ARG A 273 -2.78 18.19 -7.91
N ILE A 274 -3.13 18.83 -9.01
CA ILE A 274 -2.22 19.68 -9.78
C ILE A 274 -2.68 21.13 -9.74
N ARG A 275 -1.72 22.04 -9.86
CA ARG A 275 -1.95 23.45 -10.13
C ARG A 275 -1.34 23.79 -11.48
N VAL A 276 -2.15 24.29 -12.39
CA VAL A 276 -1.71 24.73 -13.72
C VAL A 276 -1.09 26.12 -13.62
N LEU A 277 0.05 26.34 -14.24
CA LEU A 277 0.71 27.66 -14.23
C LEU A 277 -0.15 28.74 -14.87
N LYS A 278 -0.14 29.96 -14.32
CA LYS A 278 -0.77 31.13 -14.94
C LYS A 278 -0.10 31.50 -16.26
N SER A 279 1.22 31.28 -16.37
CA SER A 279 2.02 31.53 -17.55
C SER A 279 1.78 30.53 -18.70
N TYR A 280 1.03 29.47 -18.45
CA TYR A 280 0.57 28.55 -19.49
C TYR A 280 -0.68 29.15 -20.14
N ASP A 281 -0.63 29.33 -21.46
CA ASP A 281 -1.61 30.09 -22.24
C ASP A 281 -2.83 29.29 -22.71
N LYS A 282 -2.96 28.03 -22.27
CA LYS A 282 -4.05 27.12 -22.65
C LYS A 282 -4.55 26.31 -21.45
N PRO A 283 -5.86 26.00 -21.39
CA PRO A 283 -6.36 25.05 -20.39
C PRO A 283 -5.63 23.71 -20.49
N PHE A 284 -5.43 23.09 -19.34
CA PHE A 284 -4.85 21.73 -19.27
C PHE A 284 -5.94 20.71 -19.55
N VAL A 285 -5.91 20.09 -20.73
CA VAL A 285 -6.99 19.21 -21.22
C VAL A 285 -6.83 17.77 -20.79
N HIS A 286 -7.94 17.03 -20.80
CA HIS A 286 -7.98 15.60 -20.49
C HIS A 286 -7.05 14.82 -21.42
N TRP A 287 -6.28 13.86 -20.86
CA TRP A 287 -5.37 12.96 -21.56
C TRP A 287 -4.14 13.63 -22.18
N THR A 288 -3.73 14.78 -21.63
CA THR A 288 -2.52 15.50 -22.08
C THR A 288 -1.25 14.65 -21.87
N PRO A 289 -0.42 14.46 -22.90
CA PRO A 289 0.90 13.83 -22.77
C PRO A 289 1.91 14.80 -22.16
N VAL A 290 2.70 14.31 -21.20
CA VAL A 290 3.65 15.13 -20.43
C VAL A 290 4.95 14.37 -20.13
N HIS A 291 5.99 15.11 -19.79
CA HIS A 291 7.11 14.64 -18.99
C HIS A 291 6.81 14.87 -17.50
N LEU A 292 6.82 13.81 -16.74
CA LEU A 292 6.67 13.83 -15.28
C LEU A 292 8.06 13.82 -14.64
N HIS A 293 8.36 14.84 -13.83
CA HIS A 293 9.56 14.91 -13.00
C HIS A 293 9.17 14.73 -11.53
N LEU A 294 9.64 13.64 -10.92
CA LEU A 294 9.38 13.28 -9.53
C LEU A 294 10.71 12.89 -8.84
N GLY A 295 11.18 13.71 -7.91
CA GLY A 295 12.54 13.59 -7.40
C GLY A 295 13.56 13.71 -8.52
N THR A 296 14.38 12.67 -8.70
CA THR A 296 15.36 12.60 -9.81
C THR A 296 14.83 11.83 -11.03
N GLN A 297 13.60 11.30 -10.96
CA GLN A 297 12.94 10.56 -12.05
C GLN A 297 12.47 11.53 -13.14
N ASP A 298 12.54 11.07 -14.39
CA ASP A 298 11.98 11.73 -15.57
C ASP A 298 11.37 10.65 -16.46
N VAL A 299 10.04 10.63 -16.54
CA VAL A 299 9.27 9.63 -17.27
C VAL A 299 8.15 10.27 -18.08
N THR A 300 7.84 9.68 -19.21
CA THR A 300 6.65 10.07 -19.99
C THR A 300 5.38 9.56 -19.33
N ALA A 301 4.34 10.40 -19.36
CA ALA A 301 3.06 10.11 -18.72
C ALA A 301 1.88 10.73 -19.47
N ARG A 302 0.69 10.29 -19.12
CA ARG A 302 -0.57 10.90 -19.56
C ARG A 302 -1.38 11.30 -18.35
N VAL A 303 -1.98 12.49 -18.43
CA VAL A 303 -2.74 13.09 -17.34
C VAL A 303 -4.21 13.12 -17.72
N ALA A 304 -5.04 12.40 -16.97
CA ALA A 304 -6.49 12.38 -17.10
C ALA A 304 -7.12 13.23 -16.00
N THR A 305 -7.89 14.25 -16.35
CA THR A 305 -8.71 15.00 -15.41
C THR A 305 -9.74 14.08 -14.77
N LEU A 306 -9.99 14.23 -13.48
CA LEU A 306 -11.00 13.45 -12.76
C LEU A 306 -12.35 14.17 -12.72
N GLU A 307 -12.34 15.49 -12.84
CA GLU A 307 -13.50 16.38 -12.89
C GLU A 307 -13.40 17.26 -14.11
N GLY A 308 -14.43 17.27 -14.94
CA GLY A 308 -14.47 18.08 -16.18
C GLY A 308 -13.47 17.64 -17.26
N GLU A 309 -13.47 18.36 -18.36
CA GLU A 309 -12.63 18.08 -19.54
C GLU A 309 -11.30 18.86 -19.51
N SER A 310 -11.20 19.92 -18.72
CA SER A 310 -10.02 20.76 -18.62
C SER A 310 -9.87 21.38 -17.22
N ILE A 311 -8.65 21.86 -16.95
CA ILE A 311 -8.31 22.65 -15.77
C ILE A 311 -7.78 23.99 -16.27
N GLU A 312 -8.36 25.09 -15.81
CA GLU A 312 -7.99 26.43 -16.26
C GLU A 312 -6.62 26.87 -15.73
N CYS A 313 -5.97 27.78 -16.46
CA CYS A 313 -4.69 28.35 -16.08
C CYS A 313 -4.78 29.06 -14.72
N GLY A 314 -3.80 28.81 -13.85
CA GLY A 314 -3.76 29.38 -12.50
C GLY A 314 -4.68 28.70 -11.49
N THR A 315 -5.42 27.64 -11.89
CA THR A 315 -6.33 26.91 -10.99
C THR A 315 -5.81 25.54 -10.63
N GLU A 316 -6.41 24.93 -9.63
CA GLU A 316 -6.13 23.55 -9.20
C GLU A 316 -7.19 22.59 -9.73
N GLY A 317 -6.79 21.33 -9.90
CA GLY A 317 -7.71 20.25 -10.27
C GLY A 317 -7.19 18.88 -9.88
N LEU A 318 -8.11 17.92 -9.78
CA LEU A 318 -7.81 16.52 -9.49
C LEU A 318 -7.54 15.76 -10.78
N VAL A 319 -6.47 15.00 -10.78
CA VAL A 319 -6.03 14.23 -11.95
C VAL A 319 -5.62 12.81 -11.58
N ARG A 320 -5.70 11.92 -12.57
CA ARG A 320 -5.01 10.63 -12.56
C ARG A 320 -3.86 10.67 -13.54
N ILE A 321 -2.67 10.37 -13.07
CA ILE A 321 -1.46 10.28 -13.91
C ILE A 321 -1.14 8.83 -14.14
N THR A 322 -0.91 8.47 -15.42
CA THR A 322 -0.48 7.14 -15.85
C THR A 322 0.85 7.26 -16.55
N THR A 323 1.86 6.55 -16.07
CA THR A 323 3.24 6.57 -16.57
C THR A 323 3.51 5.39 -17.51
N ASP A 324 4.40 5.58 -18.47
CA ASP A 324 4.80 4.52 -19.41
C ASP A 324 5.66 3.44 -18.75
N LYS A 325 6.35 3.79 -17.67
CA LYS A 325 7.19 2.88 -16.87
C LYS A 325 6.82 2.97 -15.40
N PRO A 326 7.05 1.91 -14.61
CA PRO A 326 6.88 1.99 -13.16
C PRO A 326 7.75 3.10 -12.57
N ILE A 327 7.21 3.79 -11.59
CA ILE A 327 7.89 4.82 -10.81
C ILE A 327 7.84 4.50 -9.32
N ALA A 328 8.70 5.14 -8.55
CA ALA A 328 8.59 5.22 -7.10
C ALA A 328 7.95 6.57 -6.73
N GLY A 329 6.87 6.54 -5.96
CA GLY A 329 6.15 7.73 -5.54
C GLY A 329 5.26 7.45 -4.34
N TRP A 330 5.16 8.40 -3.43
CA TRP A 330 4.44 8.29 -2.17
C TRP A 330 3.47 9.46 -1.98
N VAL A 331 2.48 9.28 -1.13
CA VAL A 331 1.56 10.36 -0.76
C VAL A 331 2.36 11.54 -0.19
N GLY A 332 2.04 12.75 -0.63
CA GLY A 332 2.76 13.97 -0.27
C GLY A 332 3.92 14.34 -1.17
N ASP A 333 4.43 13.41 -1.99
CA ASP A 333 5.52 13.73 -2.93
C ASP A 333 5.06 14.76 -3.97
N ARG A 334 5.91 15.73 -4.23
CA ARG A 334 5.67 16.81 -5.20
C ARG A 334 6.35 16.50 -6.52
N PHE A 335 5.71 16.91 -7.60
CA PHE A 335 6.18 16.66 -8.95
C PHE A 335 5.91 17.85 -9.88
N ILE A 336 6.63 17.87 -10.97
CA ILE A 336 6.49 18.85 -12.06
C ILE A 336 6.06 18.16 -13.34
N LEU A 337 5.16 18.78 -14.08
CA LEU A 337 4.71 18.37 -15.39
C LEU A 337 5.23 19.34 -16.45
N ARG A 338 5.97 18.82 -17.43
CA ARG A 338 6.44 19.57 -18.57
C ARG A 338 5.79 19.08 -19.86
N ASP A 339 5.79 19.91 -20.89
CA ASP A 339 5.27 19.54 -22.19
C ASP A 339 6.05 18.35 -22.80
N GLN A 340 5.47 17.71 -23.81
CA GLN A 340 6.05 16.53 -24.45
C GLN A 340 7.46 16.77 -25.05
N SER A 341 7.81 18.03 -25.36
CA SER A 341 9.14 18.42 -25.81
C SER A 341 10.09 18.74 -24.67
N ALA A 342 9.65 18.68 -23.44
CA ALA A 342 10.33 19.06 -22.20
C ALA A 342 10.91 20.50 -22.25
N ARG A 343 10.24 21.42 -22.96
CA ARG A 343 10.68 22.81 -23.12
C ARG A 343 9.95 23.78 -22.17
N ARG A 344 8.68 23.50 -21.86
CA ARG A 344 7.85 24.40 -21.00
C ARG A 344 7.33 23.62 -19.80
N THR A 345 7.37 24.24 -18.65
CA THR A 345 6.67 23.79 -17.45
C THR A 345 5.18 24.12 -17.59
N LEU A 346 4.29 23.17 -17.39
CA LEU A 346 2.85 23.31 -17.55
C LEU A 346 2.14 23.41 -16.21
N ALA A 347 2.50 22.54 -15.28
CA ALA A 347 1.85 22.38 -13.99
C ALA A 347 2.79 21.69 -13.00
N GLY A 348 2.44 21.71 -11.75
CA GLY A 348 3.02 20.88 -10.72
C GLY A 348 1.95 20.40 -9.76
N GLY A 349 2.28 19.45 -8.89
CA GLY A 349 1.27 18.91 -8.00
C GLY A 349 1.81 18.06 -6.89
N THR A 350 0.87 17.47 -6.14
CA THR A 350 1.15 16.58 -5.00
C THR A 350 0.40 15.26 -5.18
N ILE A 351 1.07 14.16 -4.92
CA ILE A 351 0.47 12.82 -4.93
C ILE A 351 -0.49 12.71 -3.73
N LEU A 352 -1.75 12.39 -3.99
CA LEU A 352 -2.79 12.17 -2.99
C LEU A 352 -3.05 10.69 -2.71
N ASP A 353 -2.86 9.84 -3.72
CA ASP A 353 -2.95 8.39 -3.60
C ASP A 353 -1.98 7.73 -4.58
N ALA A 354 -0.98 7.03 -4.06
CA ALA A 354 0.04 6.34 -4.85
C ALA A 354 -0.43 4.98 -5.40
N GLN A 355 -1.52 4.42 -4.85
CA GLN A 355 -2.10 3.11 -5.22
C GLN A 355 -3.62 3.22 -5.49
N PRO A 356 -4.05 4.04 -6.47
CA PRO A 356 -5.46 4.26 -6.71
C PRO A 356 -6.15 3.02 -7.29
N PRO A 357 -7.46 2.85 -7.05
CA PRO A 357 -8.22 1.74 -7.59
C PRO A 357 -8.21 1.74 -9.12
N GLN A 358 -8.20 0.55 -9.71
CA GLN A 358 -8.15 0.40 -11.17
C GLN A 358 -9.41 0.94 -11.87
N ARG A 359 -10.57 0.86 -11.23
CA ARG A 359 -11.87 1.29 -11.76
C ARG A 359 -12.50 2.33 -10.84
N GLY A 360 -13.46 3.08 -11.36
CA GLY A 360 -14.21 4.07 -10.57
C GLY A 360 -13.45 5.37 -10.30
N ARG A 361 -12.53 5.79 -11.16
CA ARG A 361 -11.72 7.02 -11.00
C ARG A 361 -12.56 8.29 -10.82
N SER A 362 -13.72 8.37 -11.52
CA SER A 362 -14.61 9.54 -11.54
C SER A 362 -15.84 9.36 -10.63
N HIS A 363 -15.88 8.34 -9.77
CA HIS A 363 -16.99 8.16 -8.85
C HIS A 363 -17.01 9.31 -7.82
N SER A 364 -18.18 9.81 -7.53
CA SER A 364 -18.37 10.95 -6.61
C SER A 364 -17.74 10.73 -5.22
N GLU A 365 -17.74 9.51 -4.71
CA GLU A 365 -17.07 9.15 -3.45
C GLU A 365 -15.56 9.28 -3.55
N ARG A 366 -14.98 8.84 -4.67
CA ARG A 366 -13.54 8.97 -4.92
C ARG A 366 -13.11 10.43 -5.00
N ILE A 367 -13.85 11.24 -5.75
CA ILE A 367 -13.61 12.68 -5.84
C ILE A 367 -13.70 13.32 -4.46
N ARG A 368 -14.76 13.01 -3.70
CA ARG A 368 -14.94 13.54 -2.33
C ARG A 368 -13.77 13.18 -1.41
N TYR A 369 -13.26 11.97 -1.50
CA TYR A 369 -12.06 11.57 -0.75
C TYR A 369 -10.85 12.41 -1.16
N LEU A 370 -10.51 12.46 -2.46
CA LEU A 370 -9.33 13.18 -2.97
C LEU A 370 -9.40 14.69 -2.71
N THR A 371 -10.59 15.27 -2.69
CA THR A 371 -10.77 16.70 -2.37
C THR A 371 -10.41 17.01 -0.91
N LYS A 372 -10.71 16.08 -0.01
CA LYS A 372 -10.57 16.28 1.44
C LYS A 372 -9.29 15.71 2.03
N VAL A 373 -8.56 14.86 1.29
CA VAL A 373 -7.35 14.26 1.84
C VAL A 373 -6.30 15.32 2.15
N ASP A 374 -5.86 15.32 3.40
CA ASP A 374 -4.70 16.08 3.86
C ASP A 374 -3.50 15.15 3.88
N VAL A 375 -2.49 15.45 3.08
CA VAL A 375 -1.26 14.66 2.98
C VAL A 375 -0.38 14.75 4.24
N MET A 376 -0.70 15.66 5.15
CA MET A 376 -0.02 15.80 6.44
C MET A 376 -0.70 15.03 7.56
N ASP A 377 -1.93 14.50 7.33
CA ASP A 377 -2.69 13.74 8.32
C ASP A 377 -3.06 12.34 7.82
N PRO A 378 -2.16 11.35 7.95
CA PRO A 378 -2.45 9.97 7.56
C PRO A 378 -3.58 9.33 8.38
N SER A 379 -3.85 9.80 9.60
CA SER A 379 -4.93 9.28 10.45
C SER A 379 -6.31 9.65 9.89
N ALA A 380 -6.50 10.94 9.58
CA ALA A 380 -7.72 11.40 8.95
C ALA A 380 -7.93 10.76 7.57
N ALA A 381 -6.85 10.57 6.79
CA ALA A 381 -6.91 9.91 5.49
C ALA A 381 -7.32 8.43 5.59
N LEU A 382 -6.76 7.68 6.54
CA LEU A 382 -7.16 6.28 6.79
C LEU A 382 -8.63 6.18 7.20
N GLY A 383 -9.08 7.05 8.12
CA GLY A 383 -10.47 7.13 8.56
C GLY A 383 -11.43 7.40 7.42
N ALA A 384 -11.13 8.42 6.61
CA ALA A 384 -11.95 8.78 5.45
C ALA A 384 -12.00 7.66 4.39
N LEU A 385 -10.87 6.97 4.18
CA LEU A 385 -10.78 5.87 3.23
C LEU A 385 -11.57 4.64 3.71
N ALA A 386 -11.46 4.27 4.99
CA ALA A 386 -12.19 3.16 5.58
C ALA A 386 -13.71 3.44 5.62
N ALA A 387 -14.11 4.67 5.92
CA ALA A 387 -15.52 5.08 5.86
C ALA A 387 -16.11 5.04 4.45
N SER A 388 -15.29 5.23 3.40
CA SER A 388 -15.73 5.20 2.01
C SER A 388 -15.68 3.81 1.37
N ARG A 389 -15.02 2.83 2.01
CA ARG A 389 -14.78 1.49 1.44
C ARG A 389 -15.38 0.41 2.32
N ALA A 390 -16.54 -0.13 1.90
CA ALA A 390 -17.18 -1.26 2.60
C ALA A 390 -16.28 -2.51 2.71
N GLY A 391 -15.28 -2.65 1.85
CA GLY A 391 -14.27 -3.72 1.90
C GLY A 391 -13.06 -3.43 2.81
N GLY A 392 -13.03 -2.28 3.47
CA GLY A 392 -11.90 -1.83 4.31
C GLY A 392 -10.69 -1.35 3.49
N VAL A 393 -9.59 -1.13 4.18
CA VAL A 393 -8.32 -0.61 3.65
C VAL A 393 -7.22 -1.63 3.92
N ALA A 394 -6.55 -2.10 2.88
CA ALA A 394 -5.36 -2.96 3.01
C ALA A 394 -4.24 -2.17 3.70
N LEU A 395 -3.86 -2.60 4.92
CA LEU A 395 -2.92 -1.85 5.77
C LEU A 395 -1.52 -1.81 5.18
N ASN A 396 -1.06 -2.89 4.57
CA ASN A 396 0.25 -2.93 3.93
C ASN A 396 0.33 -1.91 2.78
N GLU A 397 -0.67 -1.89 1.87
CA GLU A 397 -0.72 -0.93 0.76
C GLU A 397 -0.80 0.52 1.26
N PHE A 398 -1.59 0.76 2.32
CA PHE A 398 -1.70 2.08 2.93
C PHE A 398 -0.36 2.51 3.55
N GLY A 399 0.27 1.66 4.35
CA GLY A 399 1.57 1.92 4.97
C GLY A 399 2.65 2.22 3.93
N GLN A 400 2.71 1.42 2.88
CA GLN A 400 3.63 1.63 1.76
C GLN A 400 3.36 2.96 1.04
N SER A 401 2.10 3.26 0.72
CA SER A 401 1.73 4.51 0.03
C SER A 401 2.06 5.77 0.83
N TRP A 402 1.95 5.70 2.16
CA TRP A 402 2.25 6.80 3.09
C TRP A 402 3.66 6.74 3.67
N ASN A 403 4.47 5.79 3.24
CA ASN A 403 5.84 5.58 3.74
C ASN A 403 5.94 5.40 5.26
N LEU A 404 4.93 4.78 5.87
CA LEU A 404 4.88 4.54 7.31
C LEU A 404 5.67 3.29 7.69
N THR A 405 6.38 3.35 8.80
CA THR A 405 6.95 2.14 9.40
C THR A 405 5.84 1.26 9.98
N PRO A 406 6.07 -0.06 10.15
CA PRO A 406 5.07 -0.95 10.75
C PRO A 406 4.56 -0.46 12.12
N ASP A 407 5.43 0.06 12.97
CA ASP A 407 5.07 0.59 14.29
C ASP A 407 4.20 1.85 14.20
N ALA A 408 4.55 2.78 13.29
CA ALA A 408 3.77 3.98 13.05
C ALA A 408 2.37 3.63 12.52
N LEU A 409 2.27 2.65 11.60
CA LEU A 409 1.01 2.17 11.06
C LEU A 409 0.12 1.54 12.14
N LEU A 410 0.69 0.70 13.01
CA LEU A 410 -0.03 0.07 14.12
C LEU A 410 -0.51 1.11 15.15
N SER A 411 0.27 2.15 15.43
CA SER A 411 -0.16 3.25 16.30
C SER A 411 -1.33 3.99 15.70
N LEU A 412 -1.22 4.35 14.42
CA LEU A 412 -2.25 5.07 13.67
C LEU A 412 -3.60 4.32 13.65
N VAL A 413 -3.57 3.00 13.44
CA VAL A 413 -4.78 2.15 13.44
C VAL A 413 -5.43 2.11 14.82
N ARG A 414 -4.62 2.04 15.90
CA ARG A 414 -5.12 2.07 17.29
C ARG A 414 -5.76 3.43 17.61
N ASP A 415 -5.10 4.52 17.25
CA ASP A 415 -5.58 5.88 17.50
C ASP A 415 -6.89 6.16 16.74
N ALA A 416 -7.02 5.60 15.54
CA ALA A 416 -8.24 5.67 14.73
C ALA A 416 -9.36 4.71 15.18
N GLN A 417 -9.13 3.87 16.21
CA GLN A 417 -10.09 2.90 16.75
C GLN A 417 -10.72 1.99 15.69
N MET A 418 -9.91 1.48 14.76
CA MET A 418 -10.37 0.61 13.68
C MET A 418 -10.29 -0.86 14.05
N ASP A 419 -11.20 -1.65 13.50
CA ASP A 419 -11.12 -3.11 13.55
C ASP A 419 -10.04 -3.60 12.57
N VAL A 420 -9.05 -4.36 13.06
CA VAL A 420 -8.03 -5.00 12.23
C VAL A 420 -8.41 -6.45 11.97
N ILE A 421 -8.51 -6.80 10.70
CA ILE A 421 -8.97 -8.10 10.25
C ILE A 421 -7.85 -8.76 9.44
N GLY A 422 -7.60 -10.04 9.70
CA GLY A 422 -6.53 -10.79 9.05
C GLY A 422 -5.20 -10.73 9.82
N SER A 423 -4.12 -11.19 9.21
CA SER A 423 -2.78 -11.23 9.80
C SER A 423 -1.70 -11.02 8.73
N GLY A 424 -0.52 -10.55 9.15
CA GLY A 424 0.60 -10.27 8.24
C GLY A 424 0.23 -9.24 7.17
N ASP A 425 0.70 -9.44 5.96
CA ASP A 425 0.50 -8.52 4.82
C ASP A 425 -0.97 -8.44 4.34
N ALA A 426 -1.81 -9.39 4.74
CA ALA A 426 -3.22 -9.42 4.39
C ALA A 426 -4.13 -8.70 5.41
N GLN A 427 -3.58 -7.91 6.32
CA GLN A 427 -4.34 -7.13 7.28
C GLN A 427 -5.16 -6.02 6.61
N ILE A 428 -6.42 -5.91 7.03
CA ILE A 428 -7.38 -4.89 6.55
C ILE A 428 -7.85 -4.08 7.75
N ALA A 429 -7.71 -2.77 7.70
CA ALA A 429 -8.39 -1.86 8.63
C ALA A 429 -9.80 -1.60 8.16
N MET A 430 -10.76 -1.69 9.06
CA MET A 430 -12.17 -1.54 8.76
C MET A 430 -12.85 -0.58 9.74
N ASP A 431 -13.67 0.30 9.22
CA ASP A 431 -14.56 1.11 10.05
C ASP A 431 -15.53 0.20 10.81
N SER A 432 -15.69 0.43 12.12
CA SER A 432 -16.48 -0.43 13.00
C SER A 432 -17.97 -0.53 12.57
N LYS A 433 -18.50 0.51 11.89
CA LYS A 433 -19.88 0.44 11.37
C LYS A 433 -19.95 -0.51 10.16
N HIS A 434 -19.00 -0.45 9.25
CA HIS A 434 -18.94 -1.37 8.11
C HIS A 434 -18.71 -2.81 8.57
N TRP A 435 -17.83 -3.02 9.55
CA TRP A 435 -17.62 -4.33 10.14
C TRP A 435 -18.87 -4.88 10.82
N GLY A 436 -19.53 -4.06 11.63
CA GLY A 436 -20.81 -4.40 12.25
C GLY A 436 -21.89 -4.71 11.22
N SER A 437 -21.99 -3.91 10.16
CA SER A 437 -22.96 -4.12 9.08
C SER A 437 -22.71 -5.42 8.31
N LEU A 438 -21.44 -5.77 8.04
CA LEU A 438 -21.10 -7.04 7.39
C LEU A 438 -21.50 -8.24 8.26
N ARG A 439 -21.19 -8.20 9.55
CA ARG A 439 -21.56 -9.25 10.50
C ARG A 439 -23.08 -9.39 10.60
N ALA A 440 -23.80 -8.29 10.75
CA ALA A 440 -25.27 -8.30 10.79
C ALA A 440 -25.87 -8.82 9.48
N GLY A 441 -25.29 -8.43 8.33
CA GLY A 441 -25.68 -8.94 7.01
C GLY A 441 -25.49 -10.45 6.87
N CYS A 442 -24.40 -11.01 7.42
CA CYS A 442 -24.19 -12.46 7.45
C CYS A 442 -25.27 -13.17 8.28
N VAL A 443 -25.56 -12.67 9.49
CA VAL A 443 -26.60 -13.24 10.36
C VAL A 443 -27.97 -13.17 9.69
N LYS A 444 -28.32 -12.02 9.10
CA LYS A 444 -29.56 -11.84 8.36
C LYS A 444 -29.68 -12.81 7.18
N ALA A 445 -28.64 -12.94 6.37
CA ALA A 445 -28.65 -13.84 5.21
C ALA A 445 -28.79 -15.32 5.61
N ILE A 446 -28.25 -15.72 6.77
CA ILE A 446 -28.44 -17.05 7.35
C ILE A 446 -29.89 -17.20 7.85
N SER A 447 -30.47 -16.18 8.51
CA SER A 447 -31.87 -16.18 8.96
C SER A 447 -32.83 -16.31 7.79
N ASP A 448 -32.67 -15.47 6.77
CA ASP A 448 -33.47 -15.50 5.54
C ASP A 448 -33.36 -16.85 4.80
N TRP A 449 -32.20 -17.49 4.89
CA TRP A 449 -32.00 -18.85 4.38
C TRP A 449 -32.79 -19.88 5.16
N HIS A 450 -32.77 -19.84 6.49
CA HIS A 450 -33.51 -20.75 7.34
C HIS A 450 -35.03 -20.60 7.19
N GLU A 451 -35.51 -19.38 6.98
CA GLU A 451 -36.95 -19.14 6.70
C GLU A 451 -37.37 -19.78 5.37
N ARG A 452 -36.54 -19.69 4.33
CA ARG A 452 -36.80 -20.26 3.00
C ARG A 452 -36.56 -21.77 2.94
N HIS A 453 -35.68 -22.29 3.80
CA HIS A 453 -35.24 -23.68 3.82
C HIS A 453 -35.24 -24.24 5.27
N PRO A 454 -36.39 -24.34 5.92
CA PRO A 454 -36.48 -24.76 7.32
C PRO A 454 -35.99 -26.20 7.54
N GLU A 455 -35.96 -27.02 6.49
CA GLU A 455 -35.45 -28.39 6.51
C GLU A 455 -33.90 -28.47 6.44
N ARG A 456 -33.22 -27.37 6.20
CA ARG A 456 -31.74 -27.35 6.08
C ARG A 456 -31.11 -26.96 7.41
N ALA A 457 -30.07 -27.68 7.82
CA ALA A 457 -29.33 -27.42 9.05
C ALA A 457 -28.48 -26.13 8.97
N GLY A 458 -28.25 -25.58 7.76
CA GLY A 458 -27.48 -24.36 7.54
C GLY A 458 -27.27 -24.04 6.07
N ILE A 459 -26.52 -22.99 5.81
CA ILE A 459 -26.13 -22.49 4.50
C ILE A 459 -24.64 -22.77 4.25
N GLU A 460 -24.26 -23.10 3.03
CA GLU A 460 -22.85 -23.19 2.62
C GLU A 460 -22.21 -21.81 2.48
N ARG A 461 -20.90 -21.72 2.76
CA ARG A 461 -20.13 -20.48 2.72
C ARG A 461 -20.27 -19.70 1.39
N GLU A 462 -20.12 -20.40 0.26
CA GLU A 462 -20.21 -19.75 -1.07
C GLU A 462 -21.62 -19.22 -1.34
N ARG A 463 -22.63 -19.94 -0.85
CA ARG A 463 -24.01 -19.52 -0.96
C ARG A 463 -24.35 -18.35 -0.03
N LEU A 464 -23.76 -18.32 1.19
CA LEU A 464 -23.82 -17.15 2.06
C LEU A 464 -23.25 -15.93 1.36
N ARG A 465 -22.06 -16.06 0.75
CA ARG A 465 -21.40 -14.98 -0.01
C ARG A 465 -22.28 -14.44 -1.14
N SER A 466 -22.96 -15.33 -1.86
CA SER A 466 -23.86 -14.96 -2.98
C SER A 466 -25.14 -14.26 -2.51
N ASN A 467 -25.55 -14.50 -1.26
CA ASN A 467 -26.77 -13.92 -0.70
C ASN A 467 -26.54 -12.59 0.03
N LEU A 468 -25.28 -12.17 0.19
CA LEU A 468 -24.98 -10.86 0.74
C LEU A 468 -25.30 -9.76 -0.27
N GLU A 469 -25.85 -8.64 0.19
CA GLU A 469 -26.22 -7.49 -0.65
C GLU A 469 -25.01 -6.86 -1.36
N GLN A 470 -23.83 -7.02 -0.78
CA GLN A 470 -22.58 -6.48 -1.31
C GLN A 470 -21.59 -7.60 -1.65
N ARG A 471 -20.76 -7.35 -2.66
CA ARG A 471 -19.68 -8.26 -3.04
C ARG A 471 -18.58 -8.21 -1.97
N VAL A 472 -18.42 -9.30 -1.22
CA VAL A 472 -17.44 -9.42 -0.14
C VAL A 472 -16.26 -10.29 -0.59
N ALA A 473 -15.04 -9.84 -0.26
CA ALA A 473 -13.83 -10.63 -0.50
C ALA A 473 -13.85 -11.93 0.34
N PRO A 474 -13.37 -13.07 -0.19
CA PRO A 474 -13.40 -14.34 0.55
C PRO A 474 -12.76 -14.27 1.94
N ALA A 475 -11.58 -13.62 2.05
CA ALA A 475 -10.87 -13.49 3.32
C ALA A 475 -11.65 -12.67 4.36
N LEU A 476 -12.36 -11.63 3.92
CA LEU A 476 -13.18 -10.80 4.80
C LEU A 476 -14.43 -11.55 5.29
N LEU A 477 -15.04 -12.36 4.42
CA LEU A 477 -16.15 -13.24 4.83
C LEU A 477 -15.69 -14.29 5.84
N ASP A 478 -14.51 -14.89 5.64
CA ASP A 478 -13.94 -15.86 6.59
C ASP A 478 -13.72 -15.26 7.96
N ALA A 479 -13.19 -14.06 8.00
CA ALA A 479 -13.00 -13.33 9.24
C ALA A 479 -14.35 -13.00 9.93
N ALA A 480 -15.38 -12.61 9.16
CA ALA A 480 -16.71 -12.35 9.69
C ALA A 480 -17.33 -13.63 10.27
N ILE A 481 -17.24 -14.77 9.57
CA ILE A 481 -17.68 -16.07 10.04
C ILE A 481 -16.95 -16.47 11.32
N ALA A 482 -15.62 -16.30 11.36
CA ALA A 482 -14.82 -16.62 12.55
C ALA A 482 -15.24 -15.76 13.77
N SER A 483 -15.41 -14.45 13.55
CA SER A 483 -15.87 -13.52 14.59
C SER A 483 -17.25 -13.87 15.12
N LEU A 484 -18.22 -14.15 14.23
CA LEU A 484 -19.59 -14.52 14.60
C LEU A 484 -19.64 -15.87 15.34
N ARG A 485 -18.78 -16.81 14.95
CA ARG A 485 -18.65 -18.10 15.64
C ARG A 485 -18.12 -17.94 17.07
N ILE A 486 -17.09 -17.10 17.25
CA ILE A 486 -16.52 -16.80 18.58
C ILE A 486 -17.56 -16.07 19.45
N GLY A 487 -18.31 -15.13 18.86
CA GLY A 487 -19.39 -14.42 19.55
C GLY A 487 -20.62 -15.27 19.87
N GLY A 488 -20.72 -16.49 19.31
CA GLY A 488 -21.85 -17.36 19.49
C GLY A 488 -23.07 -16.99 18.64
N ASP A 489 -22.94 -16.03 17.73
CA ASP A 489 -24.02 -15.57 16.83
C ASP A 489 -24.38 -16.61 15.76
N ILE A 490 -23.41 -17.47 15.41
CA ILE A 490 -23.60 -18.58 14.46
C ILE A 490 -22.94 -19.87 14.96
N ARG A 491 -23.45 -21.01 14.49
CA ARG A 491 -22.82 -22.32 14.64
C ARG A 491 -22.27 -22.82 13.31
N VAL A 492 -21.12 -23.51 13.37
CA VAL A 492 -20.50 -24.15 12.21
C VAL A 492 -20.58 -25.67 12.41
N ARG A 493 -21.24 -26.38 11.48
CA ARG A 493 -21.36 -27.84 11.47
C ARG A 493 -20.79 -28.36 10.15
N GLY A 494 -19.57 -28.91 10.19
CA GLY A 494 -18.85 -29.27 8.96
C GLY A 494 -18.66 -28.05 8.05
N HIS A 495 -19.31 -28.03 6.90
CA HIS A 495 -19.28 -26.92 5.94
C HIS A 495 -20.50 -26.01 5.99
N LEU A 496 -21.44 -26.28 6.89
CA LEU A 496 -22.70 -25.53 7.03
C LEU A 496 -22.63 -24.50 8.16
N LEU A 497 -23.19 -23.33 7.89
CA LEU A 497 -23.32 -22.20 8.79
C LEU A 497 -24.80 -22.06 9.18
N GLY A 498 -25.10 -22.01 10.46
CA GLY A 498 -26.47 -21.91 10.95
C GLY A 498 -26.59 -21.00 12.17
N LEU A 499 -27.81 -20.53 12.48
CA LEU A 499 -28.11 -19.82 13.71
C LEU A 499 -28.11 -20.77 14.90
N PRO A 500 -27.73 -20.31 16.11
CA PRO A 500 -27.67 -21.15 17.32
C PRO A 500 -28.99 -21.85 17.65
N ASP A 501 -30.11 -21.15 17.49
CA ASP A 501 -31.44 -21.61 17.88
C ASP A 501 -32.16 -22.34 16.74
N HIS A 502 -31.59 -22.34 15.51
CA HIS A 502 -32.22 -23.02 14.40
C HIS A 502 -32.07 -24.54 14.54
N ARG A 503 -33.20 -25.21 14.55
CA ARG A 503 -33.28 -26.67 14.43
C ARG A 503 -33.97 -26.99 13.11
N ALA A 504 -33.27 -27.68 12.25
CA ALA A 504 -33.86 -28.16 11.01
C ALA A 504 -35.05 -29.04 11.31
N ARG A 505 -36.16 -28.81 10.61
CA ARG A 505 -37.43 -29.56 10.81
C ARG A 505 -37.89 -30.10 9.47
N LEU A 506 -38.28 -31.35 9.48
CA LEU A 506 -38.96 -31.93 8.31
C LEU A 506 -40.34 -31.27 8.13
N GLY A 507 -40.77 -31.10 6.92
CA GLY A 507 -42.13 -30.68 6.60
C GLY A 507 -43.15 -31.68 7.14
N LEU A 508 -44.40 -31.23 7.31
CA LEU A 508 -45.44 -32.07 7.94
C LEU A 508 -45.66 -33.44 7.27
N SER A 509 -45.54 -33.50 5.95
CA SER A 509 -45.61 -34.76 5.19
C SER A 509 -44.40 -35.68 5.46
N ASP A 510 -43.20 -35.09 5.45
CA ASP A 510 -41.98 -35.81 5.72
C ASP A 510 -41.88 -36.26 7.19
N GLN A 511 -42.42 -35.48 8.12
CA GLN A 511 -42.45 -35.83 9.53
C GLN A 511 -43.30 -37.07 9.77
N LYS A 512 -44.49 -37.18 9.15
CA LYS A 512 -45.30 -38.37 9.23
C LYS A 512 -44.61 -39.59 8.64
N LEU A 513 -43.91 -39.42 7.53
CA LEU A 513 -43.16 -40.49 6.93
C LEU A 513 -41.93 -40.87 7.77
N TRP A 514 -41.24 -39.89 8.35
CA TRP A 514 -40.15 -40.07 9.28
C TRP A 514 -40.53 -40.88 10.53
N GLU A 515 -41.66 -40.56 11.14
CA GLU A 515 -42.17 -41.30 12.32
C GLU A 515 -42.46 -42.78 12.02
N ARG A 516 -42.83 -43.10 10.77
CA ARG A 516 -43.00 -44.48 10.34
C ARG A 516 -41.68 -45.20 10.07
N VAL A 517 -40.66 -44.48 9.57
CA VAL A 517 -39.37 -45.03 9.11
C VAL A 517 -38.35 -45.15 10.23
N LEU A 518 -38.33 -44.17 11.16
CA LEU A 518 -37.37 -44.08 12.26
C LEU A 518 -37.21 -45.38 13.08
N PRO A 519 -38.31 -46.01 13.53
CA PRO A 519 -38.22 -47.25 14.31
C PRO A 519 -37.48 -48.37 13.60
N HIS A 520 -37.49 -48.37 12.27
CA HIS A 520 -36.82 -49.38 11.43
C HIS A 520 -35.36 -49.05 11.11
N LEU A 521 -34.95 -47.78 11.23
CA LEU A 521 -33.56 -47.33 11.05
C LEU A 521 -32.74 -47.42 12.35
N ASP A 522 -33.38 -47.30 13.50
CA ASP A 522 -32.72 -47.26 14.81
C ASP A 522 -32.66 -48.67 15.49
N ILE A 523 -32.90 -49.71 14.72
CA ILE A 523 -32.84 -51.08 15.22
C ILE A 523 -31.37 -51.56 15.27
N ASP A 524 -30.98 -52.19 16.36
CA ASP A 524 -29.69 -52.82 16.56
C ASP A 524 -29.65 -54.19 15.86
N THR A 525 -29.38 -54.19 14.55
CA THR A 525 -29.34 -55.40 13.75
C THR A 525 -27.96 -55.55 13.04
N ASP A 526 -27.56 -56.81 12.79
CA ASP A 526 -26.40 -57.14 12.01
C ASP A 526 -26.51 -56.74 10.52
N LYS A 527 -27.74 -56.49 10.04
CA LYS A 527 -28.08 -56.06 8.68
C LYS A 527 -29.01 -54.87 8.66
N PRO A 528 -28.50 -53.67 8.91
CA PRO A 528 -29.31 -52.45 8.77
C PRO A 528 -29.98 -52.39 7.39
N PRO A 529 -31.29 -52.10 7.33
CA PRO A 529 -32.03 -52.13 6.06
C PRO A 529 -31.54 -51.08 5.08
N THR A 530 -31.65 -51.37 3.80
CA THR A 530 -31.49 -50.37 2.72
C THR A 530 -32.81 -49.63 2.49
N LEU A 531 -32.78 -48.45 1.84
CA LEU A 531 -34.02 -47.73 1.49
C LEU A 531 -34.99 -48.60 0.65
N PRO A 532 -34.59 -49.38 -0.34
CA PRO A 532 -35.50 -50.32 -1.05
C PRO A 532 -36.09 -51.38 -0.15
N ASP A 533 -35.34 -51.92 0.84
CA ASP A 533 -35.87 -52.87 1.80
C ASP A 533 -36.97 -52.22 2.69
N LEU A 534 -36.71 -51.02 3.15
CA LEU A 534 -37.68 -50.22 3.94
C LEU A 534 -38.91 -49.85 3.12
N ALA A 535 -38.75 -49.41 1.86
CA ALA A 535 -39.87 -49.10 0.99
C ALA A 535 -40.80 -50.30 0.81
N LYS A 536 -40.22 -51.50 0.58
CA LYS A 536 -40.96 -52.74 0.45
C LYS A 536 -41.63 -53.17 1.77
N ALA A 537 -40.91 -53.05 2.89
CA ALA A 537 -41.45 -53.46 4.22
C ALA A 537 -42.59 -52.56 4.72
N LEU A 538 -42.59 -51.30 4.37
CA LEU A 538 -43.54 -50.28 4.83
C LEU A 538 -44.61 -49.94 3.79
N ASP A 539 -44.57 -50.60 2.60
CA ASP A 539 -45.46 -50.29 1.47
C ASP A 539 -45.42 -48.83 1.08
N LEU A 540 -44.19 -48.32 0.78
CA LEU A 540 -43.93 -46.91 0.43
C LEU A 540 -43.34 -46.80 -0.96
N ASP A 541 -43.59 -45.67 -1.62
CA ASP A 541 -42.85 -45.36 -2.86
C ASP A 541 -41.35 -45.13 -2.58
N ALA A 542 -40.52 -45.87 -3.30
CA ALA A 542 -39.07 -45.82 -3.10
C ALA A 542 -38.47 -44.44 -3.41
N GLY A 543 -39.05 -43.72 -4.38
CA GLY A 543 -38.59 -42.36 -4.76
C GLY A 543 -38.94 -41.34 -3.70
N GLU A 544 -40.16 -41.41 -3.16
CA GLU A 544 -40.65 -40.54 -2.07
C GLU A 544 -39.84 -40.77 -0.79
N LEU A 545 -39.61 -42.05 -0.42
CA LEU A 545 -38.78 -42.41 0.73
C LEU A 545 -37.34 -41.90 0.59
N ARG A 546 -36.75 -42.00 -0.62
CA ARG A 546 -35.40 -41.49 -0.87
C ARG A 546 -35.36 -39.99 -0.74
N ALA A 547 -36.30 -39.27 -1.33
CA ALA A 547 -36.38 -37.81 -1.26
C ALA A 547 -36.54 -37.33 0.20
N MET A 548 -37.37 -38.02 1.03
CA MET A 548 -37.49 -37.74 2.45
C MET A 548 -36.18 -38.02 3.19
N ALA A 549 -35.49 -39.14 2.93
CA ALA A 549 -34.22 -39.47 3.56
C ALA A 549 -33.13 -38.44 3.23
N GLU A 550 -33.07 -37.95 2.01
CA GLU A 550 -32.16 -36.88 1.58
C GLU A 550 -32.49 -35.55 2.31
N ARG A 551 -33.77 -35.21 2.49
CA ARG A 551 -34.17 -34.06 3.30
C ARG A 551 -33.87 -34.27 4.79
N ALA A 552 -34.02 -35.49 5.31
CA ALA A 552 -33.64 -35.85 6.68
C ALA A 552 -32.11 -35.75 6.90
N VAL A 553 -31.30 -36.07 5.89
CA VAL A 553 -29.85 -35.81 5.92
C VAL A 553 -29.60 -34.31 5.95
N GLY A 554 -30.28 -33.54 5.09
CA GLY A 554 -30.20 -32.07 5.10
C GLY A 554 -30.61 -31.47 6.46
N ALA A 555 -31.59 -32.04 7.11
CA ALA A 555 -32.05 -31.68 8.47
C ALA A 555 -31.11 -32.15 9.60
N GLY A 556 -30.06 -32.93 9.30
CA GLY A 556 -29.17 -33.47 10.31
C GLY A 556 -29.80 -34.55 11.21
N LEU A 557 -30.80 -35.27 10.70
CA LEU A 557 -31.43 -36.38 11.38
C LEU A 557 -30.85 -37.72 10.96
N LEU A 558 -30.34 -37.79 9.73
CA LEU A 558 -29.69 -38.97 9.15
C LEU A 558 -28.31 -38.61 8.60
N ALA A 559 -27.47 -39.62 8.43
CA ALA A 559 -26.27 -39.54 7.61
C ALA A 559 -26.35 -40.54 6.46
N HIS A 560 -25.98 -40.10 5.25
CA HIS A 560 -25.86 -40.95 4.07
C HIS A 560 -24.47 -41.62 4.05
N ILE A 561 -24.43 -42.90 4.24
CA ILE A 561 -23.19 -43.66 4.34
C ILE A 561 -22.68 -44.06 2.96
N SER A 562 -23.50 -44.78 2.20
CA SER A 562 -23.19 -45.22 0.84
C SER A 562 -24.47 -45.65 0.11
N GLY A 563 -24.54 -45.50 -1.22
CA GLY A 563 -25.62 -46.00 -2.07
C GLY A 563 -27.02 -45.74 -1.52
N ASN A 564 -27.69 -46.77 -1.03
CA ASN A 564 -29.02 -46.74 -0.44
C ASN A 564 -29.03 -46.87 1.08
N ARG A 565 -27.91 -46.63 1.77
CA ARG A 565 -27.77 -46.78 3.22
C ARG A 565 -27.70 -45.48 3.93
N PHE A 566 -28.60 -45.31 4.90
CA PHE A 566 -28.72 -44.17 5.78
C PHE A 566 -28.74 -44.65 7.24
N PHE A 567 -28.07 -43.92 8.11
CA PHE A 567 -28.02 -44.22 9.54
C PHE A 567 -28.51 -43.00 10.36
N THR A 568 -29.15 -43.27 11.50
CA THR A 568 -29.43 -42.24 12.49
C THR A 568 -28.13 -41.76 13.11
N LEU A 569 -28.08 -40.49 13.54
CA LEU A 569 -26.89 -39.93 14.16
C LEU A 569 -26.56 -40.61 15.50
N SER A 570 -27.58 -41.07 16.25
CA SER A 570 -27.44 -41.87 17.47
C SER A 570 -26.67 -43.16 17.17
N ARG A 571 -27.09 -43.88 16.15
CA ARG A 571 -26.47 -45.14 15.75
C ARG A 571 -25.01 -44.95 15.28
N LEU A 572 -24.74 -43.88 14.50
CA LEU A 572 -23.37 -43.58 14.08
C LEU A 572 -22.44 -43.27 15.24
N ARG A 573 -22.93 -42.53 16.26
CA ARG A 573 -22.15 -42.27 17.48
C ARG A 573 -21.79 -43.55 18.20
N ALA A 574 -22.75 -44.46 18.39
CA ALA A 574 -22.48 -45.75 19.00
C ALA A 574 -21.44 -46.56 18.23
N LEU A 575 -21.55 -46.61 16.89
CA LEU A 575 -20.63 -47.34 16.03
C LEU A 575 -19.23 -46.67 15.98
N ALA A 576 -19.13 -45.34 16.08
CA ALA A 576 -17.87 -44.65 16.18
C ALA A 576 -17.14 -44.88 17.51
N LEU A 577 -17.87 -44.94 18.63
CA LEU A 577 -17.30 -45.34 19.92
C LEU A 577 -16.75 -46.74 19.92
N ILE A 578 -17.42 -47.68 19.24
CA ILE A 578 -16.89 -49.05 19.03
C ILE A 578 -15.59 -49.03 18.23
N ALA A 579 -15.51 -48.18 17.19
CA ALA A 579 -14.25 -48.04 16.42
C ALA A 579 -13.10 -47.50 17.28
N GLU A 580 -13.40 -46.55 18.18
CA GLU A 580 -12.42 -45.99 19.13
C GLU A 580 -12.00 -47.06 20.17
N GLN A 581 -12.93 -47.83 20.70
CA GLN A 581 -12.63 -48.94 21.62
C GLN A 581 -11.75 -50.02 20.96
N VAL A 582 -12.10 -50.41 19.75
CA VAL A 582 -11.29 -51.40 18.97
C VAL A 582 -9.90 -50.89 18.70
N ALA A 583 -9.75 -49.60 18.33
CA ALA A 583 -8.45 -49.00 18.12
C ALA A 583 -7.62 -48.95 19.42
N ASN A 584 -8.24 -48.57 20.54
CA ASN A 584 -7.55 -48.49 21.84
C ASN A 584 -7.09 -49.87 22.37
N ASN A 585 -7.77 -50.96 21.98
CA ASN A 585 -7.45 -52.32 22.39
C ASN A 585 -6.54 -53.06 21.38
N ALA A 586 -6.20 -52.43 20.24
CA ALA A 586 -5.38 -53.02 19.20
C ALA A 586 -3.89 -52.64 19.37
N ASP A 587 -2.99 -53.51 18.98
CA ASP A 587 -1.56 -53.27 18.95
C ASP A 587 -1.26 -52.01 18.07
N GLU A 588 -0.47 -51.10 18.60
CA GLU A 588 -0.15 -49.83 17.96
C GLU A 588 -1.36 -48.97 17.53
N GLY A 589 -2.55 -49.21 18.06
CA GLY A 589 -3.79 -48.50 17.72
C GLY A 589 -4.31 -48.78 16.31
N ALA A 590 -3.86 -49.87 15.69
CA ALA A 590 -4.23 -50.27 14.32
C ALA A 590 -5.17 -51.47 14.35
N PHE A 591 -6.31 -51.41 13.67
CA PHE A 591 -7.32 -52.45 13.62
C PHE A 591 -7.74 -52.77 12.19
N THR A 592 -8.18 -54.02 11.98
CA THR A 592 -8.71 -54.50 10.72
C THR A 592 -10.24 -54.35 10.63
N ALA A 593 -10.77 -54.37 9.40
CA ALA A 593 -12.22 -54.42 9.20
C ALA A 593 -12.90 -55.64 9.84
N ALA A 594 -12.17 -56.78 9.95
CA ALA A 594 -12.68 -57.97 10.62
C ALA A 594 -12.85 -57.75 12.14
N GLN A 595 -11.86 -57.18 12.81
CA GLN A 595 -11.92 -56.86 14.24
C GLN A 595 -13.05 -55.88 14.54
N TYR A 596 -13.21 -54.83 13.69
CA TYR A 596 -14.34 -53.90 13.88
C TYR A 596 -15.70 -54.56 13.62
N ARG A 597 -15.82 -55.41 12.59
CA ARG A 597 -17.03 -56.20 12.34
C ARG A 597 -17.43 -57.05 13.55
N ASP A 598 -16.47 -57.79 14.10
CA ASP A 598 -16.71 -58.71 15.22
C ASP A 598 -17.08 -57.94 16.50
N ALA A 599 -16.55 -56.77 16.72
CA ALA A 599 -16.90 -55.91 17.86
C ALA A 599 -18.22 -55.18 17.66
N SER A 600 -18.55 -54.75 16.44
CA SER A 600 -19.79 -53.98 16.16
C SER A 600 -20.99 -54.86 15.84
N GLY A 601 -20.81 -56.14 15.57
CA GLY A 601 -21.88 -57.11 15.22
C GLY A 601 -22.52 -56.87 13.84
N ILE A 602 -21.98 -55.93 13.00
CA ILE A 602 -22.55 -55.60 11.70
C ILE A 602 -21.98 -56.45 10.57
N GLY A 603 -22.79 -56.69 9.54
CA GLY A 603 -22.40 -57.55 8.40
C GLY A 603 -21.20 -56.96 7.59
N ARG A 604 -20.42 -57.86 6.95
CA ARG A 604 -19.15 -57.53 6.26
C ARG A 604 -19.24 -56.35 5.30
N ASN A 605 -20.28 -56.28 4.44
CA ASN A 605 -20.42 -55.23 3.44
C ASN A 605 -20.70 -53.88 4.08
N VAL A 606 -21.57 -53.86 5.10
CA VAL A 606 -21.91 -52.66 5.86
C VAL A 606 -20.70 -52.12 6.64
N THR A 607 -19.90 -53.02 7.19
CA THR A 607 -18.62 -52.71 7.84
C THR A 607 -17.68 -51.90 6.94
N ILE A 608 -17.52 -52.37 5.69
CA ILE A 608 -16.62 -51.68 4.74
C ILE A 608 -17.15 -50.31 4.41
N GLU A 609 -18.43 -50.20 4.04
CA GLU A 609 -19.09 -48.95 3.71
C GLU A 609 -19.00 -47.93 4.87
N LEU A 610 -19.23 -48.36 6.09
CA LEU A 610 -19.18 -47.52 7.29
C LEU A 610 -17.76 -47.05 7.62
N LEU A 611 -16.76 -47.92 7.50
CA LEU A 611 -15.37 -47.56 7.72
C LEU A 611 -14.84 -46.62 6.65
N GLU A 612 -15.29 -46.72 5.40
CA GLU A 612 -15.01 -45.74 4.36
C GLU A 612 -15.67 -44.37 4.64
N TYR A 613 -16.88 -44.40 5.21
CA TYR A 613 -17.50 -43.18 5.69
C TYR A 613 -16.72 -42.55 6.85
N PHE A 614 -16.26 -43.33 7.83
CA PHE A 614 -15.42 -42.90 8.93
C PHE A 614 -14.06 -42.34 8.46
N ASP A 615 -13.46 -42.90 7.43
CA ASP A 615 -12.26 -42.35 6.79
C ASP A 615 -12.57 -40.97 6.16
N ARG A 616 -13.71 -40.80 5.51
CA ARG A 616 -14.17 -39.56 4.86
C ARG A 616 -14.45 -38.43 5.85
N VAL A 617 -15.09 -38.72 6.99
CA VAL A 617 -15.35 -37.73 8.04
C VAL A 617 -14.15 -37.52 8.97
N GLY A 618 -13.07 -38.26 8.75
CA GLY A 618 -11.80 -38.09 9.46
C GLY A 618 -11.78 -38.66 10.86
N LEU A 619 -12.65 -39.61 11.19
CA LEU A 619 -12.58 -40.41 12.41
C LEU A 619 -11.40 -41.38 12.32
N THR A 620 -11.30 -42.10 11.20
CA THR A 620 -10.24 -43.10 10.94
C THR A 620 -9.41 -42.71 9.72
N ARG A 621 -8.28 -43.42 9.53
CA ARG A 621 -7.45 -43.35 8.32
C ARG A 621 -7.03 -44.75 7.92
N ARG A 622 -7.28 -45.10 6.67
CA ARG A 622 -6.86 -46.38 6.10
C ARG A 622 -5.36 -46.39 5.81
N LEU A 623 -4.67 -47.46 6.22
CA LEU A 623 -3.25 -47.74 6.02
C LEU A 623 -3.12 -49.18 5.52
N GLY A 624 -3.23 -49.40 4.20
CA GLY A 624 -3.24 -50.72 3.60
C GLY A 624 -4.47 -51.54 4.04
N ASN A 625 -4.27 -52.63 4.79
CA ASN A 625 -5.32 -53.52 5.27
C ASN A 625 -5.83 -53.15 6.69
N VAL A 626 -5.22 -52.18 7.36
CA VAL A 626 -5.60 -51.72 8.70
C VAL A 626 -6.05 -50.28 8.68
N ARG A 627 -6.70 -49.83 9.74
CA ARG A 627 -7.07 -48.46 10.01
C ARG A 627 -6.53 -48.00 11.37
N LYS A 628 -6.19 -46.75 11.47
CA LYS A 628 -5.84 -46.09 12.74
C LYS A 628 -6.86 -44.99 13.04
N LEU A 629 -7.13 -44.79 14.32
CA LEU A 629 -7.93 -43.64 14.76
C LEU A 629 -7.18 -42.36 14.46
N ARG A 630 -7.86 -41.36 13.90
CA ARG A 630 -7.30 -40.03 13.60
C ARG A 630 -7.76 -38.99 14.61
N ARG A 631 -9.01 -39.09 15.04
CA ARG A 631 -9.64 -38.19 16.03
C ARG A 631 -10.55 -39.00 16.94
N ARG A 632 -10.82 -38.49 18.15
CA ARG A 632 -11.77 -39.13 19.07
C ARG A 632 -13.19 -39.11 18.50
N ALA A 633 -13.95 -40.15 18.79
CA ALA A 633 -15.34 -40.28 18.34
C ALA A 633 -16.21 -39.11 18.76
N GLU A 634 -16.05 -38.61 20.01
CA GLU A 634 -16.79 -37.45 20.53
C GLU A 634 -16.52 -36.16 19.74
N VAL A 635 -15.26 -35.93 19.31
CA VAL A 635 -14.88 -34.73 18.54
C VAL A 635 -15.55 -34.76 17.16
N VAL A 636 -15.48 -35.91 16.48
CA VAL A 636 -16.11 -36.10 15.16
C VAL A 636 -17.64 -36.04 15.29
N ALA A 637 -18.18 -36.60 16.35
CA ALA A 637 -19.62 -36.55 16.63
C ALA A 637 -20.11 -35.11 16.88
N ALA A 638 -19.35 -34.28 17.59
CA ALA A 638 -19.71 -32.89 17.81
C ALA A 638 -19.65 -32.07 16.49
N GLU A 639 -18.74 -32.38 15.58
CA GLU A 639 -18.61 -31.67 14.29
C GLU A 639 -19.64 -32.13 13.25
N HIS A 640 -19.89 -33.44 13.14
CA HIS A 640 -20.67 -34.01 12.04
C HIS A 640 -22.03 -34.58 12.45
N TRP A 641 -22.24 -34.96 13.74
CA TRP A 641 -23.40 -35.68 14.21
C TRP A 641 -24.03 -35.03 15.46
N ALA A 642 -23.76 -33.73 15.71
CA ALA A 642 -24.44 -33.02 16.80
C ALA A 642 -25.89 -32.73 16.39
N THR A 643 -26.84 -33.21 17.21
CA THR A 643 -28.27 -32.86 17.10
C THR A 643 -28.53 -31.48 17.66
#